data_b83ef49cc68bc3e6aa8c7ac8ca0e6c4f
#
_entry.id   b83ef49cc68bc3e6aa8c7ac8ca0e6c4f
#
_cell.length_a   1.000
_cell.length_b   1.000
_cell.length_c   1.000
_cell.angle_alpha   90.00
_cell.angle_beta   90.00
_cell.angle_gamma   90.00
#
_symmetry.space_group_name_H-M   'P 1'
#
loop_
_entity.id
_entity.type
_entity.pdbx_description
1 polymer ?
#
loop_
_entity_poly.entity_id
_entity_poly.type
_entity_poly.pdbx_seq_one_letter_code
_entity_poly.pdbx_strand_id
1 'polypeptide(L)'
;MGEWKVDKRYGSQFVAATWEETMPATVYGIEKYLGSGLVKGIGPRFARAIVQRFGTETIDIIETDIERLYEVPNIGRKRVAKIREGWEKQKDIKNVMLFLQSYGVSTAYAAKIYREYGKESIDKVKENPYRLADDIWGIGFKTADGIAGKMGYEKEDQRRCRSGILYTLGQLSDEGHVYAEEGQLVKTAGQLLEAGEAPIRDAMDEMIRAEELILDKEAIYLPPFYHAECGTARRLRDLSEPAGGSLFGTSFDPALLAEEVGVEYDEVQIAAIRQSVTSKAMVLTGGPGTGKTTTTQGIIAALKKAGLRVLLAAPTGRAAKRMSEATGMEAKTIHRLLEFNPQDGYKRNDENPLEGDALIVDECSMIDILLMNNLLKAVPSGMRIVLVGDIDQLPSVGAGNVLRDIIGSERIPVIRLTRIFRQAQKSRIVMSAHAINQGKFPDTSNGRDTDFFFMKEDDPEKAAATIVRLVKERLPRAYGERPEHIQVLTPMQRGIVGAANLNLALQEALNPSGPGLSRGGYTYRQGDRVMQLRNNYDKEVFNGDLGYIREVDTEDRTRMVDFDGKSVEYDVTELDELTLAYATTIHKAQGSEYPIVVMPVLMTHFVMLQRNLIYTGITRAKKICVLIGAAKALACAIRNMAVLKRNTMLKERIAGDLR
;
A
#
# COMPACT_ATOMS: atom_id res chain seq x y z
N MET A 1 0.84 21.26 -35.10
CA MET A 1 1.03 20.58 -36.40
C MET A 1 0.84 19.08 -36.22
N GLY A 2 0.29 18.39 -37.21
CA GLY A 2 0.04 16.94 -37.14
C GLY A 2 -0.35 16.40 -38.51
N GLU A 3 -0.65 15.13 -38.58
CA GLU A 3 -0.97 14.42 -39.81
C GLU A 3 -2.35 13.75 -39.71
N TRP A 4 -3.08 13.73 -40.83
CA TRP A 4 -4.29 12.96 -40.91
C TRP A 4 -3.97 11.48 -41.13
N LYS A 5 -4.45 10.61 -40.22
CA LYS A 5 -4.34 9.14 -40.35
C LYS A 5 -5.72 8.52 -40.36
N VAL A 6 -5.88 7.50 -41.19
CA VAL A 6 -7.15 6.74 -41.25
C VAL A 6 -7.05 5.61 -40.25
N ASP A 7 -7.86 5.67 -39.20
CA ASP A 7 -8.05 4.57 -38.27
C ASP A 7 -9.11 3.62 -38.79
N LYS A 8 -8.85 2.33 -38.71
CA LYS A 8 -9.77 1.28 -39.23
C LYS A 8 -11.11 1.21 -38.50
N ARG A 9 -11.18 1.71 -37.26
CA ARG A 9 -12.38 1.71 -36.41
C ARG A 9 -13.10 3.06 -36.37
N TYR A 10 -12.35 4.16 -36.42
CA TYR A 10 -12.85 5.52 -36.16
C TYR A 10 -12.75 6.46 -37.35
N GLY A 11 -12.32 5.98 -38.52
CA GLY A 11 -12.19 6.78 -39.73
C GLY A 11 -11.00 7.73 -39.72
N SER A 12 -11.09 8.83 -40.47
CA SER A 12 -10.00 9.81 -40.56
C SER A 12 -9.86 10.60 -39.27
N GLN A 13 -8.71 10.49 -38.64
CA GLN A 13 -8.36 11.19 -37.39
C GLN A 13 -7.11 12.04 -37.61
N PHE A 14 -7.11 13.25 -37.04
CA PHE A 14 -5.93 14.11 -37.02
C PHE A 14 -5.05 13.77 -35.81
N VAL A 15 -3.87 13.22 -36.08
CA VAL A 15 -2.88 12.91 -35.05
C VAL A 15 -1.97 14.13 -34.90
N ALA A 16 -2.14 14.89 -33.81
CA ALA A 16 -1.30 16.02 -33.50
C ALA A 16 0.07 15.56 -33.00
N ALA A 17 1.13 15.91 -33.70
CA ALA A 17 2.51 15.70 -33.27
C ALA A 17 2.95 16.79 -32.28
N THR A 18 2.51 18.02 -32.51
CA THR A 18 2.69 19.15 -31.60
C THR A 18 1.44 20.02 -31.61
N TRP A 19 1.11 20.58 -30.47
CA TRP A 19 0.04 21.57 -30.35
C TRP A 19 0.57 22.80 -29.60
N GLU A 20 0.08 23.95 -29.97
CA GLU A 20 0.38 25.22 -29.32
C GLU A 20 -0.96 25.88 -28.98
N GLU A 21 -1.09 26.31 -27.75
CA GLU A 21 -2.27 27.06 -27.31
C GLU A 21 -2.09 28.53 -27.69
N THR A 22 -2.78 28.95 -28.73
CA THR A 22 -2.77 30.35 -29.16
C THR A 22 -4.05 31.03 -28.73
N MET A 23 -3.96 32.33 -28.41
CA MET A 23 -5.17 33.14 -28.17
C MET A 23 -6.03 33.15 -29.44
N PRO A 24 -7.35 32.94 -29.29
CA PRO A 24 -8.22 32.88 -30.45
C PRO A 24 -8.26 34.22 -31.17
N ALA A 25 -7.91 34.21 -32.47
CA ALA A 25 -7.87 35.39 -33.32
C ALA A 25 -9.22 35.74 -33.98
N THR A 26 -10.23 34.88 -33.82
CA THR A 26 -11.55 35.09 -34.43
C THR A 26 -12.60 35.45 -33.37
N VAL A 27 -13.56 36.30 -33.74
CA VAL A 27 -14.70 36.67 -32.88
C VAL A 27 -15.40 35.46 -32.28
N TYR A 28 -15.64 34.41 -33.07
CA TYR A 28 -16.24 33.15 -32.59
C TYR A 28 -15.33 32.42 -31.59
N GLY A 29 -14.04 32.36 -31.87
CA GLY A 29 -13.07 31.72 -30.96
C GLY A 29 -12.96 32.45 -29.62
N ILE A 30 -12.94 33.80 -29.63
CA ILE A 30 -12.92 34.62 -28.41
C ILE A 30 -14.21 34.42 -27.58
N GLU A 31 -15.37 34.40 -28.24
CA GLU A 31 -16.64 34.12 -27.55
C GLU A 31 -16.64 32.75 -26.84
N LYS A 32 -16.20 31.71 -27.55
CA LYS A 32 -16.11 30.36 -27.00
C LYS A 32 -15.09 30.26 -25.84
N TYR A 33 -13.92 30.89 -26.00
CA TYR A 33 -12.89 30.93 -24.99
C TYR A 33 -13.38 31.59 -23.69
N LEU A 34 -13.93 32.80 -23.79
CA LEU A 34 -14.44 33.52 -22.63
C LEU A 34 -15.66 32.83 -22.01
N GLY A 35 -16.51 32.21 -22.83
CA GLY A 35 -17.72 31.50 -22.38
C GLY A 35 -17.47 30.10 -21.83
N SER A 36 -16.25 29.57 -21.93
CA SER A 36 -15.90 28.21 -21.46
C SER A 36 -15.91 28.01 -19.93
N GLY A 37 -16.02 29.10 -19.15
CA GLY A 37 -15.92 29.09 -17.68
C GLY A 37 -14.49 29.21 -17.15
N LEU A 38 -13.50 29.28 -18.03
CA LEU A 38 -12.08 29.47 -17.65
C LEU A 38 -11.86 30.82 -16.96
N VAL A 39 -12.57 31.86 -17.35
CA VAL A 39 -12.52 33.18 -16.72
C VAL A 39 -13.68 33.35 -15.74
N LYS A 40 -13.39 33.34 -14.42
CA LYS A 40 -14.42 33.58 -13.41
C LYS A 40 -15.11 34.93 -13.62
N GLY A 41 -16.44 34.92 -13.70
CA GLY A 41 -17.25 36.13 -13.91
C GLY A 41 -17.75 36.30 -15.33
N ILE A 42 -17.24 35.55 -16.32
CA ILE A 42 -17.73 35.52 -17.68
C ILE A 42 -18.37 34.15 -17.97
N GLY A 43 -19.70 34.12 -18.07
CA GLY A 43 -20.42 32.98 -18.61
C GLY A 43 -20.77 33.16 -20.08
N PRO A 44 -21.32 32.16 -20.81
CA PRO A 44 -21.61 32.20 -22.24
C PRO A 44 -22.40 33.42 -22.69
N ARG A 45 -23.38 33.86 -21.87
CA ARG A 45 -24.21 35.05 -22.17
C ARG A 45 -23.39 36.37 -22.16
N PHE A 46 -22.49 36.51 -21.15
CA PHE A 46 -21.66 37.70 -21.04
C PHE A 46 -20.49 37.69 -22.04
N ALA A 47 -19.91 36.50 -22.32
CA ALA A 47 -18.93 36.36 -23.38
C ALA A 47 -19.44 36.87 -24.71
N ARG A 48 -20.67 36.46 -25.07
CA ARG A 48 -21.32 36.95 -26.28
C ARG A 48 -21.52 38.47 -26.30
N ALA A 49 -22.03 39.04 -25.21
CA ALA A 49 -22.29 40.46 -25.10
C ALA A 49 -20.97 41.31 -25.19
N ILE A 50 -19.90 40.86 -24.55
CA ILE A 50 -18.59 41.49 -24.56
C ILE A 50 -18.01 41.43 -25.98
N VAL A 51 -18.01 40.27 -26.60
CA VAL A 51 -17.44 40.07 -27.95
C VAL A 51 -18.26 40.78 -29.03
N GLN A 52 -19.58 40.86 -28.86
CA GLN A 52 -20.43 41.70 -29.74
C GLN A 52 -20.09 43.18 -29.69
N ARG A 53 -19.68 43.68 -28.51
CA ARG A 53 -19.31 45.10 -28.34
C ARG A 53 -17.91 45.43 -28.86
N PHE A 54 -16.94 44.54 -28.61
CA PHE A 54 -15.52 44.82 -28.84
C PHE A 54 -14.87 43.98 -29.95
N GLY A 55 -15.57 42.96 -30.49
CA GLY A 55 -15.05 42.13 -31.57
C GLY A 55 -13.74 41.43 -31.23
N THR A 56 -12.77 41.53 -32.13
CA THR A 56 -11.42 40.99 -31.99
C THR A 56 -10.56 41.69 -30.93
N GLU A 57 -10.89 42.96 -30.58
CA GLU A 57 -10.18 43.76 -29.57
C GLU A 57 -10.56 43.35 -28.11
N THR A 58 -11.50 42.40 -27.94
CA THR A 58 -12.02 42.01 -26.63
C THR A 58 -10.92 41.61 -25.65
N ILE A 59 -9.94 40.84 -26.11
CA ILE A 59 -8.84 40.34 -25.25
C ILE A 59 -7.93 41.50 -24.86
N ASP A 60 -7.56 42.34 -25.79
CA ASP A 60 -6.71 43.51 -25.53
C ASP A 60 -7.37 44.50 -24.55
N ILE A 61 -8.69 44.70 -24.66
CA ILE A 61 -9.46 45.50 -23.72
C ILE A 61 -9.49 44.91 -22.32
N ILE A 62 -9.67 43.60 -22.20
CA ILE A 62 -9.61 42.92 -20.87
C ILE A 62 -8.21 43.05 -20.27
N GLU A 63 -7.16 43.02 -21.06
CA GLU A 63 -5.76 43.11 -20.61
C GLU A 63 -5.32 44.54 -20.28
N THR A 64 -5.67 45.51 -21.11
CA THR A 64 -5.11 46.87 -21.04
C THR A 64 -6.06 47.89 -20.46
N ASP A 65 -7.38 47.76 -20.67
CA ASP A 65 -8.38 48.74 -20.27
C ASP A 65 -9.71 48.08 -19.87
N ILE A 66 -9.66 47.28 -18.83
CA ILE A 66 -10.80 46.48 -18.36
C ILE A 66 -12.01 47.31 -17.93
N GLU A 67 -11.82 48.61 -17.65
CA GLU A 67 -12.89 49.52 -17.28
C GLU A 67 -13.89 49.73 -18.43
N ARG A 68 -13.46 49.55 -19.69
CA ARG A 68 -14.35 49.61 -20.85
C ARG A 68 -15.42 48.54 -20.87
N LEU A 69 -15.27 47.49 -20.06
CA LEU A 69 -16.34 46.50 -19.89
C LEU A 69 -17.62 47.07 -19.29
N TYR A 70 -17.57 48.28 -18.68
CA TYR A 70 -18.79 49.01 -18.25
C TYR A 70 -19.66 49.49 -19.43
N GLU A 71 -19.09 49.54 -20.64
CA GLU A 71 -19.86 49.86 -21.85
C GLU A 71 -20.82 48.72 -22.24
N VAL A 72 -20.64 47.53 -21.66
CA VAL A 72 -21.48 46.34 -21.94
C VAL A 72 -22.66 46.29 -20.97
N PRO A 73 -23.92 46.21 -21.48
CA PRO A 73 -25.10 46.16 -20.64
C PRO A 73 -25.06 45.05 -19.58
N ASN A 74 -25.46 45.35 -18.35
CA ASN A 74 -25.47 44.44 -17.21
C ASN A 74 -24.09 43.99 -16.68
N ILE A 75 -23.02 44.67 -17.06
CA ILE A 75 -21.68 44.48 -16.45
C ILE A 75 -21.41 45.67 -15.52
N GLY A 76 -21.59 45.44 -14.21
CA GLY A 76 -21.32 46.43 -13.16
C GLY A 76 -20.01 46.16 -12.41
N ARG A 77 -19.65 47.11 -11.50
CA ARG A 77 -18.39 47.11 -10.73
C ARG A 77 -18.02 45.75 -10.11
N LYS A 78 -18.97 45.06 -9.49
CA LYS A 78 -18.70 43.72 -8.88
C LYS A 78 -18.31 42.68 -9.90
N ARG A 79 -18.83 42.75 -11.11
CA ARG A 79 -18.51 41.78 -12.17
C ARG A 79 -17.16 42.10 -12.83
N VAL A 80 -16.87 43.38 -13.12
CA VAL A 80 -15.55 43.79 -13.63
C VAL A 80 -14.45 43.38 -12.65
N ALA A 81 -14.65 43.56 -11.34
CA ALA A 81 -13.70 43.13 -10.34
C ALA A 81 -13.47 41.58 -10.35
N LYS A 82 -14.54 40.80 -10.53
CA LYS A 82 -14.44 39.32 -10.65
C LYS A 82 -13.73 38.91 -11.97
N ILE A 83 -14.01 39.62 -13.05
CA ILE A 83 -13.36 39.35 -14.35
C ILE A 83 -11.87 39.68 -14.24
N ARG A 84 -11.51 40.82 -13.65
CA ARG A 84 -10.10 41.19 -13.40
C ARG A 84 -9.36 40.13 -12.60
N GLU A 85 -9.93 39.73 -11.46
CA GLU A 85 -9.34 38.69 -10.62
C GLU A 85 -9.22 37.32 -11.36
N GLY A 86 -10.24 36.95 -12.13
CA GLY A 86 -10.21 35.70 -12.91
C GLY A 86 -9.19 35.75 -14.07
N TRP A 87 -9.05 36.90 -14.72
CA TRP A 87 -8.10 37.11 -15.80
C TRP A 87 -6.65 37.13 -15.32
N GLU A 88 -6.36 37.83 -14.23
CA GLU A 88 -5.04 37.83 -13.59
C GLU A 88 -4.61 36.40 -13.16
N LYS A 89 -5.51 35.68 -12.51
CA LYS A 89 -5.25 34.27 -12.15
C LYS A 89 -4.92 33.41 -13.37
N GLN A 90 -5.64 33.60 -14.46
CA GLN A 90 -5.42 32.82 -15.68
C GLN A 90 -4.12 33.17 -16.38
N LYS A 91 -3.71 34.45 -16.36
CA LYS A 91 -2.42 34.92 -16.85
C LYS A 91 -1.26 34.32 -16.06
N ASP A 92 -1.38 34.29 -14.72
CA ASP A 92 -0.39 33.68 -13.85
C ASP A 92 -0.27 32.16 -14.12
N ILE A 93 -1.41 31.44 -14.22
CA ILE A 93 -1.43 30.02 -14.57
C ILE A 93 -0.74 29.77 -15.94
N LYS A 94 -1.08 30.56 -16.94
CA LYS A 94 -0.50 30.43 -18.29
C LYS A 94 1.01 30.65 -18.27
N ASN A 95 1.50 31.69 -17.57
CA ASN A 95 2.93 31.95 -17.44
C ASN A 95 3.67 30.81 -16.75
N VAL A 96 3.11 30.26 -15.65
CA VAL A 96 3.68 29.11 -14.95
C VAL A 96 3.67 27.86 -15.84
N MET A 97 2.57 27.62 -16.57
CA MET A 97 2.49 26.49 -17.49
C MET A 97 3.51 26.59 -18.63
N LEU A 98 3.63 27.75 -19.27
CA LEU A 98 4.60 27.96 -20.34
C LEU A 98 6.04 27.79 -19.85
N PHE A 99 6.36 28.34 -18.67
CA PHE A 99 7.66 28.18 -18.05
C PHE A 99 7.95 26.69 -17.78
N LEU A 100 7.07 25.98 -17.13
CA LEU A 100 7.27 24.56 -16.81
C LEU A 100 7.32 23.66 -18.04
N GLN A 101 6.50 23.94 -19.06
CA GLN A 101 6.51 23.21 -20.33
C GLN A 101 7.82 23.41 -21.09
N SER A 102 8.44 24.61 -21.03
CA SER A 102 9.76 24.84 -21.65
C SER A 102 10.85 23.92 -21.08
N TYR A 103 10.69 23.46 -19.86
CA TYR A 103 11.54 22.45 -19.23
C TYR A 103 10.99 21.01 -19.32
N GLY A 104 9.93 20.79 -20.13
CA GLY A 104 9.36 19.47 -20.44
C GLY A 104 8.45 18.89 -19.36
N VAL A 105 7.91 19.74 -18.49
CA VAL A 105 6.87 19.35 -17.53
C VAL A 105 5.54 19.20 -18.25
N SER A 106 4.83 18.11 -18.02
CA SER A 106 3.50 17.92 -18.61
C SER A 106 2.48 18.91 -18.05
N THR A 107 1.45 19.22 -18.85
CA THR A 107 0.35 20.11 -18.43
C THR A 107 -0.29 19.69 -17.10
N ALA A 108 -0.44 18.36 -16.89
CA ALA A 108 -1.02 17.82 -15.66
C ALA A 108 -0.15 18.11 -14.42
N TYR A 109 1.17 17.99 -14.54
CA TYR A 109 2.09 18.35 -13.47
C TYR A 109 2.18 19.85 -13.27
N ALA A 110 2.21 20.65 -14.33
CA ALA A 110 2.22 22.11 -14.23
C ALA A 110 0.98 22.65 -13.48
N ALA A 111 -0.19 22.06 -13.73
CA ALA A 111 -1.41 22.40 -12.98
C ALA A 111 -1.32 22.04 -11.48
N LYS A 112 -0.70 20.89 -11.13
CA LYS A 112 -0.46 20.51 -9.73
C LYS A 112 0.52 21.47 -9.04
N ILE A 113 1.62 21.84 -9.72
CA ILE A 113 2.64 22.78 -9.23
C ILE A 113 2.00 24.14 -8.95
N TYR A 114 1.17 24.63 -9.88
CA TYR A 114 0.47 25.90 -9.67
C TYR A 114 -0.54 25.83 -8.51
N ARG A 115 -1.24 24.70 -8.35
CA ARG A 115 -2.19 24.53 -7.25
C ARG A 115 -1.50 24.58 -5.89
N GLU A 116 -0.27 24.04 -5.79
CA GLU A 116 0.51 24.00 -4.56
C GLU A 116 1.18 25.34 -4.24
N TYR A 117 1.87 25.93 -5.23
CA TYR A 117 2.70 27.12 -5.01
C TYR A 117 2.09 28.43 -5.50
N GLY A 118 0.98 28.39 -6.25
CA GLY A 118 0.34 29.57 -6.80
C GLY A 118 1.28 30.40 -7.68
N LYS A 119 1.32 31.71 -7.41
CA LYS A 119 2.18 32.67 -8.13
C LYS A 119 3.68 32.45 -7.92
N GLU A 120 4.05 31.86 -6.79
CA GLU A 120 5.46 31.60 -6.44
C GLU A 120 6.04 30.37 -7.16
N SER A 121 5.26 29.67 -7.99
CA SER A 121 5.66 28.42 -8.65
C SER A 121 6.97 28.55 -9.41
N ILE A 122 7.15 29.63 -10.18
CA ILE A 122 8.34 29.85 -11.00
C ILE A 122 9.57 30.07 -10.12
N ASP A 123 9.44 30.92 -9.10
CA ASP A 123 10.55 31.29 -8.23
C ASP A 123 10.99 30.10 -7.38
N LYS A 124 10.04 29.37 -6.80
CA LYS A 124 10.32 28.15 -6.01
C LYS A 124 10.99 27.05 -6.83
N VAL A 125 10.52 26.84 -8.07
CA VAL A 125 11.13 25.84 -8.97
C VAL A 125 12.51 26.29 -9.45
N LYS A 126 12.72 27.59 -9.70
CA LYS A 126 14.03 28.13 -10.03
C LYS A 126 15.01 28.08 -8.88
N GLU A 127 14.55 28.31 -7.65
CA GLU A 127 15.37 28.23 -6.44
C GLU A 127 15.83 26.81 -6.15
N ASN A 128 14.89 25.86 -6.18
CA ASN A 128 15.18 24.45 -5.93
C ASN A 128 14.14 23.54 -6.62
N PRO A 129 14.44 23.01 -7.82
CA PRO A 129 13.53 22.12 -8.55
C PRO A 129 13.26 20.79 -7.83
N TYR A 130 14.14 20.37 -6.91
CA TYR A 130 14.00 19.10 -6.18
C TYR A 130 12.86 19.14 -5.16
N ARG A 131 12.45 20.34 -4.69
CA ARG A 131 11.25 20.50 -3.86
C ARG A 131 9.99 19.94 -4.51
N LEU A 132 9.95 19.85 -5.83
CA LEU A 132 8.82 19.23 -6.54
C LEU A 132 8.63 17.75 -6.16
N ALA A 133 9.71 17.06 -5.80
CA ALA A 133 9.64 15.65 -5.38
C ALA A 133 9.11 15.50 -3.93
N ASP A 134 9.34 16.50 -3.10
CA ASP A 134 8.93 16.50 -1.70
C ASP A 134 7.48 17.01 -1.54
N ASP A 135 7.13 18.09 -2.25
CA ASP A 135 5.89 18.85 -2.03
C ASP A 135 4.73 18.38 -2.93
N ILE A 136 5.01 17.69 -4.07
CA ILE A 136 3.96 17.39 -5.07
C ILE A 136 3.79 15.91 -5.31
N TRP A 137 2.69 15.39 -4.84
CA TRP A 137 2.34 13.99 -5.03
C TRP A 137 2.31 13.57 -6.53
N GLY A 138 3.14 12.56 -6.84
CA GLY A 138 3.30 12.01 -8.18
C GLY A 138 4.46 12.59 -8.98
N ILE A 139 5.18 13.61 -8.47
CA ILE A 139 6.47 14.04 -8.98
C ILE A 139 7.54 13.39 -8.10
N GLY A 140 8.26 12.40 -8.63
CA GLY A 140 9.39 11.79 -7.92
C GLY A 140 10.72 12.43 -8.32
N PHE A 141 11.80 12.05 -7.60
CA PHE A 141 13.17 12.53 -7.83
C PHE A 141 13.58 12.53 -9.30
N LYS A 142 13.35 11.44 -10.04
CA LYS A 142 13.75 11.34 -11.46
C LYS A 142 13.10 12.40 -12.35
N THR A 143 11.86 12.76 -12.04
CA THR A 143 11.15 13.82 -12.79
C THR A 143 11.72 15.20 -12.42
N ALA A 144 11.93 15.45 -11.13
CA ALA A 144 12.53 16.70 -10.64
C ALA A 144 13.97 16.87 -11.17
N ASP A 145 14.77 15.79 -11.17
CA ASP A 145 16.14 15.77 -11.71
C ASP A 145 16.18 16.05 -13.22
N GLY A 146 15.23 15.49 -13.98
CA GLY A 146 15.08 15.79 -15.40
C GLY A 146 14.71 17.25 -15.68
N ILE A 147 13.95 17.91 -14.80
CA ILE A 147 13.63 19.34 -14.88
C ILE A 147 14.88 20.16 -14.53
N ALA A 148 15.55 19.84 -13.42
CA ALA A 148 16.77 20.48 -12.96
C ALA A 148 17.88 20.45 -14.02
N GLY A 149 18.11 19.29 -14.66
CA GLY A 149 19.07 19.14 -15.74
C GLY A 149 18.78 20.06 -16.95
N LYS A 150 17.51 20.21 -17.34
CA LYS A 150 17.11 21.16 -18.40
C LYS A 150 17.24 22.62 -17.98
N MET A 151 17.16 22.92 -16.68
CA MET A 151 17.40 24.24 -16.11
C MET A 151 18.90 24.58 -16.00
N GLY A 152 19.79 23.63 -16.32
CA GLY A 152 21.24 23.82 -16.28
C GLY A 152 21.90 23.56 -14.94
N TYR A 153 21.23 22.82 -14.04
CA TYR A 153 21.86 22.39 -12.79
C TYR A 153 22.98 21.39 -13.07
N GLU A 154 24.11 21.58 -12.40
CA GLU A 154 25.28 20.72 -12.54
C GLU A 154 25.05 19.35 -11.89
N LYS A 155 25.79 18.32 -12.37
CA LYS A 155 25.67 16.95 -11.85
C LYS A 155 26.04 16.85 -10.38
N GLU A 156 26.93 17.70 -9.88
CA GLU A 156 27.45 17.72 -8.51
C GLU A 156 26.84 18.84 -7.65
N ASP A 157 25.73 19.47 -8.11
CA ASP A 157 25.01 20.46 -7.30
C ASP A 157 24.57 19.85 -5.96
N GLN A 158 24.83 20.54 -4.86
CA GLN A 158 24.55 20.04 -3.50
C GLN A 158 23.07 19.71 -3.28
N ARG A 159 22.14 20.48 -3.87
CA ARG A 159 20.69 20.21 -3.80
C ARG A 159 20.33 18.90 -4.50
N ARG A 160 21.03 18.63 -5.62
CA ARG A 160 20.89 17.37 -6.36
C ARG A 160 21.40 16.20 -5.53
N CYS A 161 22.58 16.31 -4.95
CA CYS A 161 23.18 15.28 -4.09
C CYS A 161 22.29 14.99 -2.88
N ARG A 162 21.78 16.01 -2.18
CA ARG A 162 20.84 15.86 -1.06
C ARG A 162 19.58 15.10 -1.46
N SER A 163 18.91 15.55 -2.51
CA SER A 163 17.67 14.92 -2.98
C SER A 163 17.92 13.48 -3.47
N GLY A 164 19.07 13.23 -4.10
CA GLY A 164 19.49 11.89 -4.51
C GLY A 164 19.76 10.94 -3.34
N ILE A 165 20.36 11.44 -2.26
CA ILE A 165 20.56 10.68 -1.01
C ILE A 165 19.21 10.31 -0.39
N LEU A 166 18.29 11.28 -0.23
CA LEU A 166 16.95 11.03 0.30
C LEU A 166 16.18 10.02 -0.54
N TYR A 167 16.24 10.16 -1.87
CA TYR A 167 15.61 9.22 -2.80
C TYR A 167 16.19 7.81 -2.66
N THR A 168 17.51 7.69 -2.54
CA THR A 168 18.18 6.38 -2.35
C THR A 168 17.77 5.73 -1.03
N LEU A 169 17.73 6.50 0.07
CA LEU A 169 17.24 6.01 1.36
C LEU A 169 15.76 5.62 1.28
N GLY A 170 14.93 6.41 0.58
CA GLY A 170 13.53 6.06 0.33
C GLY A 170 13.37 4.74 -0.41
N GLN A 171 14.16 4.50 -1.47
CA GLN A 171 14.15 3.22 -2.20
C GLN A 171 14.56 2.05 -1.31
N LEU A 172 15.60 2.21 -0.50
CA LEU A 172 16.02 1.18 0.46
C LEU A 172 14.94 0.90 1.51
N SER A 173 14.21 1.95 1.94
CA SER A 173 13.07 1.77 2.85
C SER A 173 11.91 1.02 2.19
N ASP A 174 11.64 1.25 0.90
CA ASP A 174 10.65 0.49 0.11
C ASP A 174 11.06 -0.99 -0.04
N GLU A 175 12.38 -1.29 -0.02
CA GLU A 175 12.93 -2.64 0.02
C GLU A 175 12.90 -3.26 1.44
N GLY A 176 12.50 -2.47 2.44
CA GLY A 176 12.32 -2.87 3.83
C GLY A 176 13.51 -2.58 4.75
N HIS A 177 14.55 -1.88 4.28
CA HIS A 177 15.66 -1.47 5.10
C HIS A 177 15.28 -0.28 6.00
N VAL A 178 15.73 -0.27 7.23
CA VAL A 178 15.52 0.84 8.19
C VAL A 178 16.63 1.89 8.06
N TYR A 179 17.83 1.44 7.69
CA TYR A 179 19.00 2.28 7.47
C TYR A 179 19.79 1.80 6.24
N ALA A 180 20.70 2.64 5.78
CA ALA A 180 21.75 2.28 4.82
C ALA A 180 23.12 2.29 5.50
N GLU A 181 23.98 1.35 5.14
CA GLU A 181 25.41 1.47 5.49
C GLU A 181 26.03 2.66 4.73
N GLU A 182 26.80 3.49 5.41
CA GLU A 182 27.37 4.73 4.87
C GLU A 182 28.06 4.52 3.50
N GLY A 183 29.00 3.57 3.42
CA GLY A 183 29.74 3.28 2.19
C GLY A 183 28.84 2.78 1.06
N GLN A 184 27.81 1.99 1.37
CA GLN A 184 26.83 1.50 0.38
C GLN A 184 25.94 2.64 -0.10
N LEU A 185 25.52 3.55 0.79
CA LEU A 185 24.69 4.71 0.43
C LEU A 185 25.44 5.63 -0.54
N VAL A 186 26.68 5.99 -0.22
CA VAL A 186 27.53 6.84 -1.08
C VAL A 186 27.71 6.22 -2.45
N LYS A 187 28.01 4.93 -2.52
CA LYS A 187 28.18 4.20 -3.78
C LYS A 187 26.90 4.15 -4.60
N THR A 188 25.77 3.84 -3.97
CA THR A 188 24.46 3.71 -4.66
C THR A 188 23.96 5.07 -5.14
N ALA A 189 24.07 6.11 -4.31
CA ALA A 189 23.73 7.48 -4.70
C ALA A 189 24.65 7.99 -5.82
N GLY A 190 25.97 7.68 -5.76
CA GLY A 190 26.92 8.03 -6.81
C GLY A 190 26.57 7.40 -8.17
N GLN A 191 26.19 6.14 -8.16
CA GLN A 191 25.72 5.45 -9.39
C GLN A 191 24.41 6.05 -9.92
N LEU A 192 23.46 6.36 -9.03
CA LEU A 192 22.18 6.97 -9.40
C LEU A 192 22.38 8.36 -10.04
N LEU A 193 23.24 9.17 -9.44
CA LEU A 193 23.47 10.57 -9.81
C LEU A 193 24.54 10.72 -10.90
N GLU A 194 25.27 9.66 -11.23
CA GLU A 194 26.47 9.73 -12.09
C GLU A 194 27.45 10.82 -11.60
N ALA A 195 27.60 10.93 -10.28
CA ALA A 195 28.45 11.91 -9.59
C ALA A 195 29.58 11.23 -8.83
N GLY A 196 30.65 11.98 -8.52
CA GLY A 196 31.74 11.51 -7.68
C GLY A 196 31.32 11.22 -6.23
N GLU A 197 32.11 10.43 -5.51
CA GLU A 197 31.82 10.13 -4.10
C GLU A 197 31.98 11.35 -3.19
N ALA A 198 32.95 12.24 -3.48
CA ALA A 198 33.23 13.39 -2.62
C ALA A 198 32.05 14.36 -2.47
N PRO A 199 31.41 14.86 -3.57
CA PRO A 199 30.22 15.73 -3.45
C PRO A 199 29.06 15.09 -2.68
N ILE A 200 28.91 13.75 -2.78
CA ILE A 200 27.86 13.02 -2.05
C ILE A 200 28.18 12.94 -0.57
N ARG A 201 29.46 12.69 -0.19
CA ARG A 201 29.90 12.70 1.20
C ARG A 201 29.73 14.09 1.82
N ASP A 202 30.14 15.14 1.11
CA ASP A 202 30.00 16.52 1.56
C ASP A 202 28.52 16.86 1.83
N ALA A 203 27.61 16.50 0.91
CA ALA A 203 26.19 16.69 1.09
C ALA A 203 25.63 15.88 2.27
N MET A 204 26.04 14.62 2.41
CA MET A 204 25.63 13.76 3.51
C MET A 204 26.09 14.30 4.88
N ASP A 205 27.33 14.78 4.97
CA ASP A 205 27.89 15.38 6.19
C ASP A 205 27.14 16.67 6.58
N GLU A 206 26.73 17.48 5.59
CA GLU A 206 25.89 18.65 5.83
C GLU A 206 24.49 18.25 6.34
N MET A 207 23.88 17.23 5.74
CA MET A 207 22.57 16.73 6.16
C MET A 207 22.61 16.13 7.58
N ILE A 208 23.70 15.46 7.95
CA ILE A 208 23.90 14.95 9.32
C ILE A 208 24.05 16.13 10.31
N ARG A 209 24.83 17.15 9.97
CA ARG A 209 24.96 18.36 10.80
C ARG A 209 23.65 19.14 10.95
N ALA A 210 22.78 19.09 9.93
CA ALA A 210 21.45 19.70 9.94
C ALA A 210 20.37 18.82 10.57
N GLU A 211 20.72 17.65 11.10
CA GLU A 211 19.80 16.65 11.68
C GLU A 211 18.75 16.13 10.70
N GLU A 212 18.99 16.28 9.39
CA GLU A 212 18.14 15.71 8.34
C GLU A 212 18.42 14.23 8.12
N LEU A 213 19.61 13.78 8.51
CA LEU A 213 20.02 12.39 8.59
C LEU A 213 20.61 12.12 9.97
N ILE A 214 20.48 10.87 10.43
CA ILE A 214 21.10 10.44 11.69
C ILE A 214 22.14 9.37 11.37
N LEU A 215 23.37 9.63 11.81
CA LEU A 215 24.46 8.66 11.79
C LEU A 215 24.55 7.97 13.17
N ASP A 216 24.36 6.66 13.19
CA ASP A 216 24.60 5.81 14.34
C ASP A 216 25.61 4.71 13.97
N LYS A 217 26.87 4.86 14.41
CA LYS A 217 28.01 4.07 13.95
C LYS A 217 28.24 4.25 12.44
N GLU A 218 28.01 3.20 11.63
CA GLU A 218 28.12 3.22 10.17
C GLU A 218 26.74 3.23 9.48
N ALA A 219 25.66 3.35 10.26
CA ALA A 219 24.29 3.33 9.76
C ALA A 219 23.73 4.75 9.59
N ILE A 220 23.30 5.05 8.39
CA ILE A 220 22.64 6.31 8.02
C ILE A 220 21.13 6.09 7.98
N TYR A 221 20.41 6.85 8.81
CA TYR A 221 18.97 6.78 8.96
C TYR A 221 18.28 8.05 8.47
N LEU A 222 17.07 7.89 7.95
CA LEU A 222 16.07 8.95 8.01
C LEU A 222 15.58 9.09 9.47
N PRO A 223 15.45 10.30 10.03
CA PRO A 223 15.11 10.50 11.44
C PRO A 223 13.87 9.74 11.93
N PRO A 224 12.75 9.65 11.15
CA PRO A 224 11.58 8.90 11.60
C PRO A 224 11.86 7.43 11.90
N PHE A 225 12.72 6.79 11.11
CA PHE A 225 13.06 5.37 11.29
C PHE A 225 13.98 5.15 12.49
N TYR A 226 14.97 6.02 12.68
CA TYR A 226 15.84 5.97 13.86
C TYR A 226 15.04 6.09 15.16
N HIS A 227 14.21 7.14 15.23
CA HIS A 227 13.39 7.36 16.42
C HIS A 227 12.36 6.25 16.66
N ALA A 228 11.82 5.67 15.59
CA ALA A 228 10.90 4.55 15.70
C ALA A 228 11.60 3.29 16.21
N GLU A 229 12.80 3.00 15.74
CA GLU A 229 13.57 1.83 16.17
C GLU A 229 14.00 1.97 17.64
N CYS A 230 14.57 3.11 18.03
CA CYS A 230 14.95 3.40 19.41
C CYS A 230 13.73 3.40 20.35
N GLY A 231 12.63 4.03 19.93
CA GLY A 231 11.40 4.10 20.72
C GLY A 231 10.76 2.73 20.93
N THR A 232 10.71 1.91 19.88
CA THR A 232 10.22 0.52 19.93
C THR A 232 11.06 -0.32 20.88
N ALA A 233 12.40 -0.25 20.74
CA ALA A 233 13.32 -1.02 21.59
C ALA A 233 13.19 -0.64 23.07
N ARG A 234 13.14 0.66 23.38
CA ARG A 234 12.98 1.14 24.75
C ARG A 234 11.70 0.59 25.38
N ARG A 235 10.54 0.75 24.72
CA ARG A 235 9.25 0.31 25.25
C ARG A 235 9.16 -1.20 25.41
N LEU A 236 9.73 -1.96 24.49
CA LEU A 236 9.78 -3.42 24.62
C LEU A 236 10.66 -3.86 25.78
N ARG A 237 11.78 -3.17 26.03
CA ARG A 237 12.59 -3.42 27.23
C ARG A 237 11.81 -3.13 28.51
N ASP A 238 11.12 -1.99 28.59
CA ASP A 238 10.27 -1.64 29.74
C ASP A 238 9.18 -2.70 29.99
N LEU A 239 8.57 -3.23 28.91
CA LEU A 239 7.59 -4.32 28.98
C LEU A 239 8.23 -5.69 29.27
N SER A 240 9.53 -5.87 29.07
CA SER A 240 10.24 -7.11 29.40
C SER A 240 10.55 -7.25 30.88
N GLU A 241 10.48 -6.17 31.66
CA GLU A 241 10.66 -6.23 33.10
C GLU A 241 9.60 -7.10 33.78
N PRO A 242 9.96 -7.87 34.81
CA PRO A 242 9.02 -8.76 35.46
C PRO A 242 7.76 -8.02 35.90
N ALA A 243 6.60 -8.53 35.52
CA ALA A 243 5.34 -8.12 36.12
C ALA A 243 5.43 -8.47 37.61
N GLY A 244 5.06 -7.56 38.50
CA GLY A 244 5.16 -7.73 39.95
C GLY A 244 4.30 -8.85 40.55
N GLY A 245 4.23 -10.01 39.90
CA GLY A 245 3.50 -11.23 40.29
C GLY A 245 2.61 -11.78 39.18
N SER A 246 2.21 -13.03 39.31
CA SER A 246 1.17 -13.66 38.46
C SER A 246 -0.20 -13.09 38.78
N LEU A 247 -1.06 -12.88 37.76
CA LEU A 247 -2.44 -12.41 37.94
C LEU A 247 -3.30 -13.31 38.83
N PHE A 248 -2.97 -14.59 38.91
CA PHE A 248 -3.71 -15.61 39.66
C PHE A 248 -2.94 -16.16 40.88
N GLY A 249 -1.78 -15.58 41.23
CA GLY A 249 -0.89 -16.20 42.22
C GLY A 249 -0.34 -17.56 41.71
N THR A 250 -0.24 -18.56 42.57
CA THR A 250 0.26 -19.93 42.23
C THR A 250 -0.81 -20.90 41.76
N SER A 251 -2.09 -20.52 41.75
CA SER A 251 -3.23 -21.46 41.61
C SER A 251 -3.88 -21.45 40.20
N PHE A 252 -3.32 -20.77 39.20
CA PHE A 252 -3.89 -20.78 37.84
C PHE A 252 -3.62 -22.10 37.13
N ASP A 253 -4.69 -22.88 36.92
CA ASP A 253 -4.64 -24.11 36.12
C ASP A 253 -5.31 -23.90 34.75
N PRO A 254 -4.55 -23.88 33.64
CA PRO A 254 -5.10 -23.81 32.28
C PRO A 254 -5.97 -25.00 31.89
N ALA A 255 -5.87 -26.15 32.57
CA ALA A 255 -6.72 -27.29 32.30
C ALA A 255 -8.20 -27.01 32.62
N LEU A 256 -8.48 -26.20 33.64
CA LEU A 256 -9.84 -25.75 33.95
C LEU A 256 -10.43 -24.83 32.85
N LEU A 257 -9.59 -24.11 32.09
CA LEU A 257 -10.05 -23.35 30.93
C LEU A 257 -10.39 -24.27 29.75
N ALA A 258 -9.70 -25.37 29.59
CA ALA A 258 -9.97 -26.36 28.54
C ALA A 258 -11.41 -26.90 28.65
N GLU A 259 -11.90 -27.18 29.86
CA GLU A 259 -13.28 -27.61 30.11
C GLU A 259 -14.29 -26.50 29.76
N GLU A 260 -14.01 -25.23 30.14
CA GLU A 260 -14.89 -24.09 29.88
C GLU A 260 -14.97 -23.74 28.38
N VAL A 261 -13.86 -23.84 27.67
CA VAL A 261 -13.76 -23.50 26.22
C VAL A 261 -14.13 -24.70 25.34
N GLY A 262 -14.17 -25.91 25.89
CA GLY A 262 -14.48 -27.16 25.17
C GLY A 262 -13.36 -27.58 24.21
N VAL A 263 -12.10 -27.25 24.52
CA VAL A 263 -10.93 -27.51 23.68
C VAL A 263 -9.80 -28.12 24.50
N GLU A 264 -9.22 -29.22 24.02
CA GLU A 264 -7.99 -29.77 24.58
C GLU A 264 -6.77 -29.02 24.09
N TYR A 265 -5.98 -28.47 25.02
CA TYR A 265 -4.70 -27.78 24.70
C TYR A 265 -3.53 -28.76 24.90
N ASP A 266 -2.53 -28.66 24.00
CA ASP A 266 -1.26 -29.36 24.23
C ASP A 266 -0.36 -28.59 25.22
N GLU A 267 0.74 -29.24 25.62
CA GLU A 267 1.67 -28.67 26.61
C GLU A 267 2.23 -27.30 26.21
N VAL A 268 2.51 -27.07 24.92
CA VAL A 268 3.05 -25.79 24.40
C VAL A 268 1.96 -24.72 24.40
N GLN A 269 0.74 -25.07 24.06
CA GLN A 269 -0.41 -24.17 24.14
C GLN A 269 -0.72 -23.79 25.59
N ILE A 270 -0.68 -24.76 26.51
CA ILE A 270 -0.79 -24.51 27.96
C ILE A 270 0.31 -23.57 28.44
N ALA A 271 1.55 -23.77 28.01
CA ALA A 271 2.66 -22.88 28.33
C ALA A 271 2.42 -21.44 27.80
N ALA A 272 1.86 -21.29 26.60
CA ALA A 272 1.50 -19.97 26.05
C ALA A 272 0.42 -19.27 26.89
N ILE A 273 -0.61 -19.98 27.29
CA ILE A 273 -1.68 -19.45 28.14
C ILE A 273 -1.11 -19.04 29.51
N ARG A 274 -0.26 -19.85 30.14
CA ARG A 274 0.43 -19.48 31.39
C ARG A 274 1.30 -18.24 31.22
N GLN A 275 2.09 -18.19 30.13
CA GLN A 275 2.98 -17.05 29.87
C GLN A 275 2.21 -15.74 29.73
N SER A 276 1.02 -15.75 29.12
CA SER A 276 0.20 -14.55 28.92
C SER A 276 -0.28 -13.90 30.24
N VAL A 277 -0.44 -14.70 31.30
CA VAL A 277 -0.86 -14.21 32.62
C VAL A 277 0.29 -13.90 33.56
N THR A 278 1.52 -14.29 33.21
CA THR A 278 2.72 -14.05 34.01
C THR A 278 3.61 -12.93 33.45
N SER A 279 3.61 -12.70 32.14
CA SER A 279 4.45 -11.68 31.49
C SER A 279 3.65 -10.47 31.03
N LYS A 280 4.28 -9.28 31.02
CA LYS A 280 3.69 -8.07 30.43
C LYS A 280 3.72 -8.11 28.90
N ALA A 281 4.75 -8.71 28.31
CA ALA A 281 4.87 -8.89 26.87
C ALA A 281 5.22 -10.34 26.54
N MET A 282 4.65 -10.86 25.44
CA MET A 282 5.05 -12.16 24.88
C MET A 282 4.79 -12.23 23.38
N VAL A 283 5.49 -13.13 22.72
CA VAL A 283 5.26 -13.48 21.31
C VAL A 283 4.73 -14.91 21.20
N LEU A 284 3.64 -15.07 20.45
CA LEU A 284 3.12 -16.38 20.02
C LEU A 284 3.34 -16.55 18.52
N THR A 285 4.17 -17.49 18.11
CA THR A 285 4.46 -17.74 16.69
C THR A 285 4.25 -19.20 16.31
N GLY A 286 3.94 -19.45 15.04
CA GLY A 286 3.77 -20.79 14.50
C GLY A 286 3.22 -20.77 13.08
N GLY A 287 3.43 -21.86 12.35
CA GLY A 287 2.95 -22.02 10.96
C GLY A 287 1.46 -22.37 10.87
N PRO A 288 0.97 -22.70 9.66
CA PRO A 288 -0.40 -23.14 9.46
C PRO A 288 -0.66 -24.48 10.17
N GLY A 289 -1.86 -24.63 10.70
CA GLY A 289 -2.29 -25.88 11.37
C GLY A 289 -1.66 -26.15 12.73
N THR A 290 -0.93 -25.19 13.33
CA THR A 290 -0.31 -25.33 14.65
C THR A 290 -1.19 -24.84 15.80
N GLY A 291 -2.40 -24.35 15.51
CA GLY A 291 -3.37 -23.97 16.55
C GLY A 291 -3.19 -22.56 17.12
N LYS A 292 -2.56 -21.62 16.39
CA LYS A 292 -2.44 -20.21 16.83
C LYS A 292 -3.77 -19.61 17.29
N THR A 293 -4.80 -19.71 16.45
CA THR A 293 -6.14 -19.16 16.74
C THR A 293 -6.74 -19.76 18.02
N THR A 294 -6.65 -21.09 18.17
CA THR A 294 -7.14 -21.79 19.36
C THR A 294 -6.38 -21.36 20.62
N THR A 295 -5.06 -21.24 20.53
CA THR A 295 -4.23 -20.74 21.63
C THR A 295 -4.58 -19.29 21.99
N THR A 296 -4.81 -18.43 20.98
CA THR A 296 -5.23 -17.04 21.19
C THR A 296 -6.58 -16.97 21.92
N GLN A 297 -7.54 -17.84 21.57
CA GLN A 297 -8.82 -17.94 22.29
C GLN A 297 -8.61 -18.33 23.77
N GLY A 298 -7.72 -19.30 24.03
CA GLY A 298 -7.34 -19.69 25.41
C GLY A 298 -6.68 -18.54 26.19
N ILE A 299 -5.80 -17.76 25.54
CA ILE A 299 -5.19 -16.57 26.15
C ILE A 299 -6.27 -15.52 26.48
N ILE A 300 -7.20 -15.25 25.57
CA ILE A 300 -8.32 -14.32 25.80
C ILE A 300 -9.16 -14.78 27.00
N ALA A 301 -9.51 -16.07 27.05
CA ALA A 301 -10.29 -16.64 28.15
C ALA A 301 -9.56 -16.48 29.48
N ALA A 302 -8.26 -16.76 29.53
CA ALA A 302 -7.42 -16.59 30.71
C ALA A 302 -7.39 -15.15 31.21
N LEU A 303 -7.15 -14.20 30.31
CA LEU A 303 -7.08 -12.77 30.65
C LEU A 303 -8.44 -12.25 31.13
N LYS A 304 -9.55 -12.66 30.50
CA LYS A 304 -10.91 -12.31 30.94
C LYS A 304 -11.24 -12.92 32.32
N LYS A 305 -10.84 -14.14 32.58
CA LYS A 305 -11.02 -14.79 33.88
C LYS A 305 -10.24 -14.05 34.98
N ALA A 306 -9.13 -13.41 34.63
CA ALA A 306 -8.40 -12.48 35.51
C ALA A 306 -9.10 -11.13 35.70
N GLY A 307 -10.24 -10.89 35.09
CA GLY A 307 -10.99 -9.64 35.17
C GLY A 307 -10.44 -8.53 34.26
N LEU A 308 -9.55 -8.85 33.31
CA LEU A 308 -8.91 -7.87 32.46
C LEU A 308 -9.76 -7.49 31.24
N ARG A 309 -9.77 -6.23 30.89
CA ARG A 309 -10.34 -5.70 29.66
C ARG A 309 -9.36 -5.94 28.49
N VAL A 310 -9.70 -6.87 27.60
CA VAL A 310 -8.87 -7.31 26.47
C VAL A 310 -9.25 -6.51 25.22
N LEU A 311 -8.27 -5.89 24.59
CA LEU A 311 -8.36 -5.26 23.27
C LEU A 311 -7.76 -6.19 22.21
N LEU A 312 -8.39 -6.23 21.03
CA LEU A 312 -7.94 -7.02 19.90
C LEU A 312 -7.61 -6.12 18.71
N ALA A 313 -6.45 -6.35 18.09
CA ALA A 313 -6.03 -5.59 16.92
C ALA A 313 -5.35 -6.45 15.86
N ALA A 314 -5.35 -5.95 14.62
CA ALA A 314 -4.58 -6.52 13.52
C ALA A 314 -4.13 -5.40 12.56
N PRO A 315 -3.10 -5.62 11.72
CA PRO A 315 -2.61 -4.58 10.79
C PRO A 315 -3.58 -4.28 9.65
N THR A 316 -4.43 -5.22 9.26
CA THR A 316 -5.37 -5.06 8.13
C THR A 316 -6.82 -5.28 8.54
N GLY A 317 -7.77 -4.68 7.79
CA GLY A 317 -9.21 -4.83 8.03
C GLY A 317 -9.66 -6.29 7.97
N ARG A 318 -9.14 -7.07 7.02
CA ARG A 318 -9.45 -8.49 6.88
C ARG A 318 -8.95 -9.35 8.03
N ALA A 319 -7.72 -9.10 8.48
CA ALA A 319 -7.19 -9.81 9.64
C ALA A 319 -8.00 -9.48 10.91
N ALA A 320 -8.39 -8.20 11.11
CA ALA A 320 -9.25 -7.78 12.20
C ALA A 320 -10.63 -8.45 12.13
N LYS A 321 -11.27 -8.46 10.95
CA LYS A 321 -12.57 -9.14 10.76
C LYS A 321 -12.48 -10.63 11.09
N ARG A 322 -11.45 -11.31 10.56
CA ARG A 322 -11.21 -12.74 10.85
C ARG A 322 -10.99 -13.00 12.35
N MET A 323 -10.23 -12.13 13.00
CA MET A 323 -10.01 -12.21 14.45
C MET A 323 -11.33 -12.01 15.22
N SER A 324 -12.19 -11.08 14.79
CA SER A 324 -13.51 -10.89 15.39
C SER A 324 -14.40 -12.12 15.24
N GLU A 325 -14.46 -12.69 14.04
CA GLU A 325 -15.24 -13.91 13.75
C GLU A 325 -14.75 -15.11 14.59
N ALA A 326 -13.42 -15.27 14.69
CA ALA A 326 -12.83 -16.38 15.44
C ALA A 326 -13.01 -16.26 16.95
N THR A 327 -13.01 -15.04 17.50
CA THR A 327 -13.02 -14.81 18.96
C THR A 327 -14.37 -14.41 19.50
N GLY A 328 -15.33 -14.02 18.64
CA GLY A 328 -16.61 -13.44 19.03
C GLY A 328 -16.49 -12.04 19.68
N MET A 329 -15.33 -11.39 19.58
CA MET A 329 -15.07 -10.05 20.12
C MET A 329 -14.74 -9.08 19.01
N GLU A 330 -15.04 -7.80 19.21
CA GLU A 330 -14.62 -6.76 18.25
C GLU A 330 -13.09 -6.66 18.21
N ALA A 331 -12.50 -6.87 17.04
CA ALA A 331 -11.11 -6.56 16.75
C ALA A 331 -11.06 -5.37 15.76
N LYS A 332 -10.11 -4.47 15.97
CA LYS A 332 -9.93 -3.26 15.14
C LYS A 332 -8.63 -3.34 14.35
N THR A 333 -8.54 -2.60 13.24
CA THR A 333 -7.22 -2.36 12.67
C THR A 333 -6.39 -1.51 13.65
N ILE A 334 -5.04 -1.68 13.63
CA ILE A 334 -4.17 -0.87 14.49
C ILE A 334 -4.43 0.62 14.25
N HIS A 335 -4.56 1.06 13.00
CA HIS A 335 -4.89 2.45 12.68
C HIS A 335 -6.21 2.93 13.31
N ARG A 336 -7.26 2.09 13.26
CA ARG A 336 -8.55 2.42 13.87
C ARG A 336 -8.50 2.38 15.40
N LEU A 337 -7.73 1.44 15.97
CA LEU A 337 -7.52 1.37 17.41
C LEU A 337 -6.79 2.61 17.92
N LEU A 338 -5.82 3.13 17.15
CA LEU A 338 -5.05 4.32 17.46
C LEU A 338 -5.74 5.63 17.01
N GLU A 339 -6.96 5.57 16.47
CA GLU A 339 -7.73 6.71 15.99
C GLU A 339 -6.92 7.59 15.01
N PHE A 340 -6.30 6.95 14.02
CA PHE A 340 -5.48 7.63 13.02
C PHE A 340 -6.30 8.54 12.13
N ASN A 341 -5.85 9.80 11.98
CA ASN A 341 -6.36 10.78 11.02
C ASN A 341 -5.20 11.28 10.15
N PRO A 342 -5.34 11.32 8.80
CA PRO A 342 -4.27 11.79 7.92
C PRO A 342 -3.79 13.23 8.20
N GLN A 343 -4.63 14.10 8.79
CA GLN A 343 -4.27 15.48 9.10
C GLN A 343 -3.57 15.60 10.46
N ASP A 344 -4.08 14.88 11.49
CA ASP A 344 -3.66 15.03 12.88
C ASP A 344 -2.74 13.88 13.36
N GLY A 345 -2.57 12.83 12.53
CA GLY A 345 -1.82 11.63 12.89
C GLY A 345 -2.58 10.69 13.84
N TYR A 346 -1.88 10.06 14.77
CA TYR A 346 -2.44 9.11 15.73
C TYR A 346 -2.88 9.84 17.00
N LYS A 347 -4.19 9.79 17.33
CA LYS A 347 -4.76 10.41 18.53
C LYS A 347 -4.43 9.63 19.81
N ARG A 348 -4.30 8.29 19.71
CA ARG A 348 -3.85 7.46 20.82
C ARG A 348 -2.33 7.38 20.78
N ASN A 349 -1.69 7.84 21.88
CA ASN A 349 -0.23 7.96 22.02
C ASN A 349 0.16 8.00 23.50
N ASP A 350 1.37 8.46 23.84
CA ASP A 350 1.85 8.57 25.23
C ASP A 350 1.00 9.52 26.09
N GLU A 351 0.42 10.57 25.51
CA GLU A 351 -0.40 11.56 26.22
C GLU A 351 -1.86 11.11 26.35
N ASN A 352 -2.34 10.28 25.41
CA ASN A 352 -3.68 9.75 25.38
C ASN A 352 -3.65 8.23 25.11
N PRO A 353 -3.24 7.41 26.09
CA PRO A 353 -3.00 5.98 25.90
C PRO A 353 -4.31 5.20 25.67
N LEU A 354 -4.15 3.95 25.24
CA LEU A 354 -5.25 3.00 25.09
C LEU A 354 -5.88 2.69 26.45
N GLU A 355 -7.19 2.55 26.44
CA GLU A 355 -7.97 2.19 27.61
C GLU A 355 -8.26 0.69 27.60
N GLY A 356 -7.45 -0.09 28.30
CA GLY A 356 -7.55 -1.56 28.43
C GLY A 356 -6.45 -2.07 29.33
N ASP A 357 -6.51 -3.38 29.65
CA ASP A 357 -5.56 -4.03 30.54
C ASP A 357 -4.66 -4.99 29.78
N ALA A 358 -5.12 -5.47 28.62
CA ALA A 358 -4.36 -6.34 27.73
C ALA A 358 -4.68 -6.04 26.27
N LEU A 359 -3.67 -6.09 25.42
CA LEU A 359 -3.76 -5.95 23.97
C LEU A 359 -3.22 -7.20 23.30
N ILE A 360 -4.03 -7.80 22.43
CA ILE A 360 -3.59 -8.91 21.57
C ILE A 360 -3.57 -8.43 20.13
N VAL A 361 -2.42 -8.57 19.49
CA VAL A 361 -2.21 -8.15 18.10
C VAL A 361 -1.92 -9.36 17.24
N ASP A 362 -2.77 -9.63 16.26
CA ASP A 362 -2.57 -10.73 15.30
C ASP A 362 -1.90 -10.24 14.00
N GLU A 363 -1.38 -11.19 13.22
CA GLU A 363 -0.64 -10.95 11.96
C GLU A 363 0.54 -9.97 12.14
N CYS A 364 1.27 -10.05 13.26
CA CYS A 364 2.37 -9.15 13.58
C CYS A 364 3.53 -9.18 12.58
N SER A 365 3.66 -10.21 11.74
CA SER A 365 4.64 -10.25 10.64
C SER A 365 4.47 -9.09 9.63
N MET A 366 3.27 -8.51 9.54
CA MET A 366 2.95 -7.40 8.64
C MET A 366 3.23 -6.01 9.23
N ILE A 367 3.63 -5.91 10.49
CA ILE A 367 3.83 -4.63 11.17
C ILE A 367 5.25 -4.13 10.93
N ASP A 368 5.37 -2.94 10.32
CA ASP A 368 6.65 -2.24 10.13
C ASP A 368 7.09 -1.48 11.39
N ILE A 369 8.30 -0.92 11.35
CA ILE A 369 8.88 -0.25 12.52
C ILE A 369 8.13 1.02 12.93
N LEU A 370 7.58 1.79 11.96
CA LEU A 370 6.83 3.01 12.24
C LEU A 370 5.50 2.69 12.92
N LEU A 371 4.78 1.69 12.39
CA LEU A 371 3.49 1.27 12.95
C LEU A 371 3.66 0.64 14.34
N MET A 372 4.71 -0.18 14.55
CA MET A 372 5.01 -0.76 15.86
C MET A 372 5.33 0.32 16.90
N ASN A 373 6.16 1.31 16.52
CA ASN A 373 6.48 2.41 17.43
C ASN A 373 5.24 3.21 17.84
N ASN A 374 4.36 3.52 16.88
CA ASN A 374 3.11 4.24 17.19
C ASN A 374 2.15 3.40 18.04
N LEU A 375 2.08 2.10 17.79
CA LEU A 375 1.29 1.18 18.62
C LEU A 375 1.80 1.18 20.06
N LEU A 376 3.12 0.99 20.25
CA LEU A 376 3.71 0.92 21.58
C LEU A 376 3.69 2.26 22.33
N LYS A 377 3.66 3.41 21.63
CA LYS A 377 3.41 4.71 22.25
C LYS A 377 2.04 4.76 22.94
N ALA A 378 1.05 4.12 22.37
CA ALA A 378 -0.30 4.12 22.92
C ALA A 378 -0.53 3.05 24.01
N VAL A 379 0.41 2.11 24.20
CA VAL A 379 0.33 1.05 25.22
C VAL A 379 0.86 1.58 26.55
N PRO A 380 0.03 1.79 27.58
CA PRO A 380 0.49 2.22 28.89
C PRO A 380 1.31 1.13 29.59
N SER A 381 2.20 1.51 30.51
CA SER A 381 3.14 0.61 31.21
C SER A 381 2.48 -0.53 31.98
N GLY A 382 1.21 -0.37 32.36
CA GLY A 382 0.41 -1.37 33.06
C GLY A 382 -0.28 -2.39 32.14
N MET A 383 -0.38 -2.11 30.85
CA MET A 383 -1.07 -2.97 29.88
C MET A 383 -0.17 -4.13 29.45
N ARG A 384 -0.76 -5.32 29.33
CA ARG A 384 -0.09 -6.50 28.76
C ARG A 384 -0.20 -6.49 27.25
N ILE A 385 0.82 -7.01 26.55
CA ILE A 385 0.80 -7.14 25.09
C ILE A 385 1.14 -8.57 24.66
N VAL A 386 0.31 -9.14 23.80
CA VAL A 386 0.55 -10.45 23.16
C VAL A 386 0.64 -10.22 21.66
N LEU A 387 1.83 -10.47 21.10
CA LEU A 387 2.11 -10.36 19.67
C LEU A 387 1.96 -11.74 19.03
N VAL A 388 0.97 -11.90 18.16
CA VAL A 388 0.69 -13.17 17.46
C VAL A 388 1.09 -13.02 15.99
N GLY A 389 1.79 -14.01 15.44
CA GLY A 389 2.18 -13.95 14.02
C GLY A 389 2.92 -15.19 13.56
N ASP A 390 3.17 -15.24 12.26
CA ASP A 390 3.94 -16.29 11.62
C ASP A 390 5.23 -15.68 11.05
N ILE A 391 6.36 -15.99 11.70
CA ILE A 391 7.69 -15.44 11.35
C ILE A 391 8.15 -15.87 9.94
N ASP A 392 7.57 -16.92 9.39
CA ASP A 392 7.96 -17.51 8.11
C ASP A 392 7.16 -16.96 6.92
N GLN A 393 6.09 -16.20 7.20
CA GLN A 393 5.36 -15.45 6.19
C GLN A 393 6.17 -14.26 5.67
N LEU A 394 5.63 -13.58 4.65
CA LEU A 394 6.19 -12.33 4.15
C LEU A 394 6.29 -11.31 5.29
N PRO A 395 7.42 -10.59 5.41
CA PRO A 395 7.53 -9.47 6.34
C PRO A 395 6.62 -8.29 5.93
N SER A 396 6.61 -7.25 6.76
CA SER A 396 5.94 -5.98 6.45
C SER A 396 6.34 -5.43 5.08
N VAL A 397 5.44 -4.70 4.42
CA VAL A 397 5.78 -3.94 3.21
C VAL A 397 6.71 -2.78 3.56
N GLY A 398 6.44 -2.07 4.67
CA GLY A 398 7.31 -1.02 5.19
C GLY A 398 8.60 -1.53 5.83
N ALA A 399 9.45 -0.59 6.22
CA ALA A 399 10.80 -0.85 6.72
C ALA A 399 10.81 -1.59 8.07
N GLY A 400 11.80 -2.46 8.23
CA GLY A 400 12.03 -3.26 9.43
C GLY A 400 11.59 -4.72 9.31
N ASN A 401 12.04 -5.53 10.26
CA ASN A 401 11.67 -6.94 10.39
C ASN A 401 11.24 -7.23 11.84
N VAL A 402 10.30 -6.41 12.31
CA VAL A 402 9.99 -6.20 13.72
C VAL A 402 9.74 -7.49 14.49
N LEU A 403 8.84 -8.36 13.99
CA LEU A 403 8.53 -9.62 14.68
C LEU A 403 9.77 -10.52 14.80
N ARG A 404 10.57 -10.59 13.73
CA ARG A 404 11.82 -11.39 13.72
C ARG A 404 12.85 -10.83 14.68
N ASP A 405 13.01 -9.51 14.72
CA ASP A 405 13.96 -8.83 15.58
C ASP A 405 13.60 -8.98 17.07
N ILE A 406 12.29 -8.86 17.39
CA ILE A 406 11.77 -9.12 18.74
C ILE A 406 12.09 -10.55 19.16
N ILE A 407 11.79 -11.53 18.31
CA ILE A 407 12.07 -12.94 18.58
C ILE A 407 13.57 -13.19 18.72
N GLY A 408 14.38 -12.58 17.85
CA GLY A 408 15.83 -12.74 17.85
C GLY A 408 16.55 -12.04 19.00
N SER A 409 15.93 -11.07 19.67
CA SER A 409 16.48 -10.36 20.82
C SER A 409 16.55 -11.22 22.10
N GLU A 410 15.77 -12.30 22.16
CA GLU A 410 15.65 -13.21 23.30
C GLU A 410 15.24 -12.54 24.64
N ARG A 411 14.84 -11.25 24.60
CA ARG A 411 14.39 -10.49 25.78
C ARG A 411 12.91 -10.66 26.08
N ILE A 412 12.10 -10.83 25.05
CA ILE A 412 10.66 -11.02 25.16
C ILE A 412 10.38 -12.53 25.11
N PRO A 413 9.59 -13.10 26.04
CA PRO A 413 9.20 -14.50 26.01
C PRO A 413 8.54 -14.88 24.68
N VAL A 414 9.02 -15.95 24.08
CA VAL A 414 8.54 -16.46 22.78
C VAL A 414 8.05 -17.89 22.94
N ILE A 415 6.79 -18.12 22.60
CA ILE A 415 6.23 -19.46 22.49
C ILE A 415 6.09 -19.82 21.01
N ARG A 416 6.76 -20.89 20.59
CA ARG A 416 6.72 -21.41 19.22
C ARG A 416 5.84 -22.64 19.14
N LEU A 417 4.71 -22.54 18.44
CA LEU A 417 3.84 -23.66 18.14
C LEU A 417 4.42 -24.43 16.95
N THR A 418 4.98 -25.59 17.19
CA THR A 418 5.64 -26.42 16.16
C THR A 418 4.84 -27.68 15.81
N ARG A 419 3.93 -28.10 16.70
CA ARG A 419 3.12 -29.31 16.50
C ARG A 419 2.00 -29.03 15.49
N ILE A 420 1.98 -29.80 14.41
CA ILE A 420 0.88 -29.83 13.45
C ILE A 420 -0.19 -30.77 13.98
N PHE A 421 -1.41 -30.29 14.21
CA PHE A 421 -2.50 -31.11 14.72
C PHE A 421 -2.95 -32.16 13.70
N ARG A 422 -3.50 -33.29 14.21
CA ARG A 422 -3.85 -34.47 13.41
C ARG A 422 -4.77 -34.16 12.21
N GLN A 423 -5.72 -33.23 12.37
CA GLN A 423 -6.57 -32.79 11.25
C GLN A 423 -5.75 -32.07 10.18
N ALA A 424 -4.85 -31.20 10.58
CA ALA A 424 -3.99 -30.43 9.67
C ALA A 424 -2.92 -31.31 9.00
N GLN A 425 -2.47 -32.41 9.64
CA GLN A 425 -1.55 -33.38 9.03
C GLN A 425 -2.14 -34.10 7.81
N LYS A 426 -3.47 -34.19 7.70
CA LYS A 426 -4.15 -34.75 6.52
C LYS A 426 -4.16 -33.79 5.34
N SER A 427 -3.97 -32.49 5.56
CA SER A 427 -3.91 -31.47 4.52
C SER A 427 -2.54 -31.43 3.88
N ARG A 428 -2.47 -31.67 2.58
CA ARG A 428 -1.24 -31.54 1.80
C ARG A 428 -0.85 -30.07 1.60
N ILE A 429 -1.79 -29.13 1.67
CA ILE A 429 -1.51 -27.69 1.71
C ILE A 429 -0.61 -27.40 2.90
N VAL A 430 -1.01 -27.82 4.10
CA VAL A 430 -0.25 -27.60 5.34
C VAL A 430 1.11 -28.29 5.28
N MET A 431 1.15 -29.56 4.89
CA MET A 431 2.39 -30.32 4.80
C MET A 431 3.35 -29.76 3.75
N SER A 432 2.83 -29.30 2.60
CA SER A 432 3.62 -28.64 1.56
C SER A 432 4.18 -27.29 2.03
N ALA A 433 3.39 -26.49 2.75
CA ALA A 433 3.86 -25.25 3.33
C ALA A 433 5.02 -25.48 4.32
N HIS A 434 4.89 -26.47 5.23
CA HIS A 434 5.96 -26.82 6.16
C HIS A 434 7.20 -27.37 5.45
N ALA A 435 7.04 -28.22 4.42
CA ALA A 435 8.17 -28.72 3.64
C ALA A 435 8.94 -27.56 2.96
N ILE A 436 8.22 -26.64 2.33
CA ILE A 436 8.81 -25.45 1.69
C ILE A 436 9.54 -24.60 2.71
N ASN A 437 8.95 -24.37 3.88
CA ASN A 437 9.58 -23.60 4.96
C ASN A 437 10.90 -24.23 5.43
N GLN A 438 10.95 -25.57 5.50
CA GLN A 438 12.16 -26.34 5.81
C GLN A 438 13.18 -26.41 4.65
N GLY A 439 12.90 -25.77 3.51
CA GLY A 439 13.76 -25.83 2.31
C GLY A 439 13.64 -27.14 1.52
N LYS A 440 12.62 -27.95 1.81
CA LYS A 440 12.35 -29.22 1.11
C LYS A 440 11.34 -28.99 -0.02
N PHE A 441 11.52 -29.72 -1.10
CA PHE A 441 10.57 -29.72 -2.20
C PHE A 441 9.29 -30.45 -1.76
N PRO A 442 8.09 -29.84 -1.95
CA PRO A 442 6.84 -30.46 -1.54
C PRO A 442 6.50 -31.67 -2.42
N ASP A 443 5.64 -32.54 -1.92
CA ASP A 443 5.08 -33.59 -2.74
C ASP A 443 4.10 -33.00 -3.78
N THR A 444 4.48 -33.10 -5.05
CA THR A 444 3.73 -32.59 -6.21
C THR A 444 2.95 -33.67 -6.95
N SER A 445 2.79 -34.86 -6.37
CA SER A 445 1.96 -35.91 -6.96
C SER A 445 0.47 -35.52 -6.86
N ASN A 446 -0.20 -35.52 -8.01
CA ASN A 446 -1.63 -35.18 -8.10
C ASN A 446 -2.47 -36.44 -7.83
N GLY A 447 -3.01 -36.59 -6.63
CA GLY A 447 -3.92 -37.68 -6.23
C GLY A 447 -5.40 -37.27 -6.34
N ARG A 448 -6.32 -38.22 -6.23
CA ARG A 448 -7.77 -37.94 -6.25
C ARG A 448 -8.24 -37.23 -4.97
N ASP A 449 -7.62 -37.55 -3.83
CA ASP A 449 -8.01 -37.04 -2.51
C ASP A 449 -7.01 -36.01 -1.96
N THR A 450 -6.38 -35.21 -2.84
CA THR A 450 -5.46 -34.16 -2.44
C THR A 450 -6.12 -32.78 -2.44
N ASP A 451 -5.70 -31.94 -1.53
CA ASP A 451 -6.06 -30.52 -1.47
C ASP A 451 -4.96 -29.61 -2.06
N PHE A 452 -3.81 -30.19 -2.48
CA PHE A 452 -2.67 -29.50 -3.06
C PHE A 452 -2.30 -30.10 -4.43
N PHE A 453 -2.32 -29.29 -5.47
CA PHE A 453 -2.03 -29.70 -6.84
C PHE A 453 -0.88 -28.91 -7.44
N PHE A 454 -0.02 -29.58 -8.22
CA PHE A 454 1.00 -28.96 -9.02
C PHE A 454 0.82 -29.33 -10.51
N MET A 455 0.49 -28.34 -11.33
CA MET A 455 0.33 -28.49 -12.78
C MET A 455 1.60 -27.97 -13.48
N LYS A 456 2.33 -28.84 -14.14
CA LYS A 456 3.53 -28.47 -14.90
C LYS A 456 3.17 -27.68 -16.14
N GLU A 457 3.63 -26.46 -16.24
CA GLU A 457 3.52 -25.60 -17.41
C GLU A 457 4.64 -24.54 -17.34
N ASP A 458 5.49 -24.54 -18.35
CA ASP A 458 6.65 -23.63 -18.41
C ASP A 458 6.36 -22.37 -19.25
N ASP A 459 5.35 -22.44 -20.12
CA ASP A 459 4.94 -21.37 -21.01
C ASP A 459 3.97 -20.42 -20.29
N PRO A 460 4.28 -19.12 -20.17
CA PRO A 460 3.45 -18.16 -19.48
C PRO A 460 2.06 -17.95 -20.10
N GLU A 461 1.93 -18.03 -21.43
CA GLU A 461 0.63 -17.85 -22.12
C GLU A 461 -0.28 -19.04 -21.88
N LYS A 462 0.27 -20.27 -21.97
CA LYS A 462 -0.47 -21.49 -21.65
C LYS A 462 -0.85 -21.56 -20.17
N ALA A 463 0.03 -21.09 -19.28
CA ALA A 463 -0.25 -20.99 -17.87
C ALA A 463 -1.42 -20.01 -17.61
N ALA A 464 -1.42 -18.83 -18.22
CA ALA A 464 -2.52 -17.87 -18.12
C ALA A 464 -3.86 -18.45 -18.64
N ALA A 465 -3.84 -19.08 -19.82
CA ALA A 465 -5.04 -19.74 -20.37
C ALA A 465 -5.53 -20.89 -19.47
N THR A 466 -4.62 -21.64 -18.87
CA THR A 466 -4.98 -22.71 -17.92
C THR A 466 -5.59 -22.15 -16.64
N ILE A 467 -5.08 -21.04 -16.11
CA ILE A 467 -5.65 -20.34 -14.95
C ILE A 467 -7.10 -19.93 -15.25
N VAL A 468 -7.33 -19.28 -16.37
CA VAL A 468 -8.68 -18.84 -16.78
C VAL A 468 -9.65 -20.02 -16.86
N ARG A 469 -9.23 -21.13 -17.50
CA ARG A 469 -10.04 -22.34 -17.61
C ARG A 469 -10.32 -23.01 -16.26
N LEU A 470 -9.34 -23.02 -15.35
CA LEU A 470 -9.51 -23.53 -14.00
C LEU A 470 -10.56 -22.74 -13.23
N VAL A 471 -10.46 -21.42 -13.23
CA VAL A 471 -11.36 -20.54 -12.49
C VAL A 471 -12.78 -20.55 -13.08
N LYS A 472 -12.89 -20.52 -14.41
CA LYS A 472 -14.20 -20.47 -15.08
C LYS A 472 -14.96 -21.79 -15.03
N GLU A 473 -14.27 -22.92 -15.20
CA GLU A 473 -14.93 -24.20 -15.52
C GLU A 473 -14.55 -25.34 -14.57
N ARG A 474 -13.23 -25.64 -14.46
CA ARG A 474 -12.79 -26.91 -13.86
C ARG A 474 -12.98 -26.97 -12.36
N LEU A 475 -12.57 -25.92 -11.64
CA LEU A 475 -12.69 -25.87 -10.19
C LEU A 475 -14.14 -25.73 -9.73
N PRO A 476 -14.97 -24.88 -10.35
CA PRO A 476 -16.40 -24.84 -10.05
C PRO A 476 -17.10 -26.19 -10.21
N ARG A 477 -16.83 -26.91 -11.31
CA ARG A 477 -17.42 -28.24 -11.55
C ARG A 477 -16.91 -29.31 -10.60
N ALA A 478 -15.62 -29.28 -10.26
CA ALA A 478 -15.01 -30.33 -9.44
C ALA A 478 -15.39 -30.22 -7.96
N TYR A 479 -15.54 -28.99 -7.45
CA TYR A 479 -15.70 -28.71 -6.01
C TYR A 479 -17.03 -28.05 -5.64
N GLY A 480 -17.91 -27.75 -6.62
CA GLY A 480 -19.17 -27.05 -6.35
C GLY A 480 -19.01 -25.61 -5.86
N GLU A 481 -17.80 -25.05 -6.00
CA GLU A 481 -17.49 -23.69 -5.56
C GLU A 481 -17.76 -22.67 -6.68
N ARG A 482 -18.26 -21.50 -6.31
CA ARG A 482 -18.46 -20.41 -7.27
C ARG A 482 -17.13 -19.75 -7.63
N PRO A 483 -16.99 -19.16 -8.83
CA PRO A 483 -15.78 -18.41 -9.21
C PRO A 483 -15.38 -17.32 -8.19
N GLU A 484 -16.36 -16.74 -7.48
CA GLU A 484 -16.10 -15.75 -6.42
C GLU A 484 -15.31 -16.31 -5.24
N HIS A 485 -15.36 -17.63 -5.00
CA HIS A 485 -14.61 -18.32 -3.93
C HIS A 485 -13.20 -18.73 -4.36
N ILE A 486 -12.84 -18.48 -5.63
CA ILE A 486 -11.53 -18.80 -6.20
C ILE A 486 -10.71 -17.52 -6.30
N GLN A 487 -9.56 -17.48 -5.68
CA GLN A 487 -8.63 -16.37 -5.79
C GLN A 487 -7.39 -16.76 -6.58
N VAL A 488 -7.09 -16.00 -7.61
CA VAL A 488 -5.80 -16.11 -8.28
C VAL A 488 -4.79 -15.22 -7.55
N LEU A 489 -3.69 -15.81 -7.09
CA LEU A 489 -2.57 -15.12 -6.44
C LEU A 489 -1.35 -15.19 -7.33
N THR A 490 -0.68 -14.07 -7.59
CA THR A 490 0.51 -14.04 -8.43
C THR A 490 1.67 -13.30 -7.75
N PRO A 491 2.92 -13.68 -8.00
CA PRO A 491 4.08 -12.97 -7.46
C PRO A 491 4.21 -11.52 -7.93
N MET A 492 3.71 -11.18 -9.12
CA MET A 492 3.98 -9.89 -9.76
C MET A 492 2.71 -9.18 -10.24
N GLN A 493 2.78 -7.84 -10.31
CA GLN A 493 1.70 -7.01 -10.85
C GLN A 493 1.69 -7.03 -12.39
N ARG A 494 2.86 -7.00 -13.03
CA ARG A 494 3.03 -6.91 -14.49
C ARG A 494 3.45 -8.25 -15.08
N GLY A 495 3.32 -8.37 -16.41
CA GLY A 495 3.67 -9.57 -17.17
C GLY A 495 2.46 -10.42 -17.55
N ILE A 496 2.66 -11.45 -18.38
CA ILE A 496 1.59 -12.30 -18.93
C ILE A 496 0.77 -12.97 -17.82
N VAL A 497 1.43 -13.49 -16.80
CA VAL A 497 0.81 -14.08 -15.60
C VAL A 497 0.85 -13.13 -14.40
N GLY A 498 1.01 -11.83 -14.63
CA GLY A 498 0.88 -10.79 -13.61
C GLY A 498 -0.58 -10.44 -13.32
N ALA A 499 -0.84 -9.85 -12.15
CA ALA A 499 -2.20 -9.57 -11.69
C ALA A 499 -2.98 -8.68 -12.68
N ALA A 500 -2.34 -7.68 -13.30
CA ALA A 500 -2.99 -6.78 -14.25
C ALA A 500 -3.54 -7.53 -15.47
N ASN A 501 -2.71 -8.37 -16.11
CA ASN A 501 -3.13 -9.13 -17.29
C ASN A 501 -4.13 -10.24 -16.95
N LEU A 502 -3.91 -10.96 -15.84
CA LEU A 502 -4.83 -12.00 -15.39
C LEU A 502 -6.20 -11.43 -15.02
N ASN A 503 -6.28 -10.22 -14.47
CA ASN A 503 -7.55 -9.54 -14.20
C ASN A 503 -8.35 -9.29 -15.48
N LEU A 504 -7.70 -8.79 -16.54
CA LEU A 504 -8.36 -8.57 -17.83
C LEU A 504 -8.85 -9.88 -18.45
N ALA A 505 -7.99 -10.92 -18.45
CA ALA A 505 -8.34 -12.23 -18.99
C ALA A 505 -9.47 -12.92 -18.21
N LEU A 506 -9.46 -12.81 -16.89
CA LEU A 506 -10.50 -13.36 -16.03
C LEU A 506 -11.81 -12.56 -16.13
N GLN A 507 -11.75 -11.23 -16.21
CA GLN A 507 -12.93 -10.39 -16.45
C GLN A 507 -13.61 -10.78 -17.77
N GLU A 508 -12.85 -10.89 -18.86
CA GLU A 508 -13.40 -11.27 -20.17
C GLU A 508 -14.00 -12.67 -20.15
N ALA A 509 -13.42 -13.58 -19.36
CA ALA A 509 -13.93 -14.95 -19.25
C ALA A 509 -15.16 -15.08 -18.35
N LEU A 510 -15.25 -14.31 -17.26
CA LEU A 510 -16.28 -14.45 -16.22
C LEU A 510 -17.39 -13.40 -16.34
N ASN A 511 -17.05 -12.19 -16.80
CA ASN A 511 -17.95 -11.04 -16.93
C ASN A 511 -17.69 -10.26 -18.23
N PRO A 512 -17.94 -10.91 -19.43
CA PRO A 512 -17.55 -10.35 -20.72
C PRO A 512 -18.37 -9.14 -21.17
N SER A 513 -19.57 -8.94 -20.62
CA SER A 513 -20.52 -7.93 -21.06
C SER A 513 -21.26 -7.31 -19.87
N GLY A 514 -21.83 -6.13 -20.08
CA GLY A 514 -22.61 -5.41 -19.08
C GLY A 514 -22.32 -3.91 -19.08
N PRO A 515 -23.17 -3.10 -18.42
CA PRO A 515 -22.90 -1.68 -18.26
C PRO A 515 -21.59 -1.48 -17.50
N GLY A 516 -20.76 -0.55 -17.98
CA GLY A 516 -19.45 -0.30 -17.40
C GLY A 516 -18.95 1.11 -17.66
N LEU A 517 -18.05 1.58 -16.80
CA LEU A 517 -17.37 2.86 -16.94
C LEU A 517 -15.88 2.62 -17.09
N SER A 518 -15.26 3.31 -18.05
CA SER A 518 -13.83 3.16 -18.34
C SER A 518 -13.02 4.28 -17.69
N ARG A 519 -11.90 3.92 -17.04
CA ARG A 519 -10.88 4.84 -16.51
C ARG A 519 -9.52 4.18 -16.43
N GLY A 520 -8.47 4.91 -16.77
CA GLY A 520 -7.10 4.43 -16.63
C GLY A 520 -6.76 3.18 -17.46
N GLY A 521 -7.48 2.96 -18.58
CA GLY A 521 -7.30 1.77 -19.42
C GLY A 521 -8.07 0.53 -18.94
N TYR A 522 -8.81 0.62 -17.85
CA TYR A 522 -9.68 -0.45 -17.35
C TYR A 522 -11.14 -0.08 -17.56
N THR A 523 -11.96 -1.08 -17.89
CA THR A 523 -13.42 -0.97 -17.88
C THR A 523 -13.95 -1.75 -16.69
N TYR A 524 -14.66 -1.07 -15.82
CA TYR A 524 -15.28 -1.67 -14.64
C TYR A 524 -16.77 -1.91 -14.95
N ARG A 525 -17.18 -3.16 -14.95
CA ARG A 525 -18.53 -3.60 -15.30
C ARG A 525 -19.34 -3.96 -14.06
N GLN A 526 -20.64 -3.86 -14.14
CA GLN A 526 -21.53 -4.42 -13.13
C GLN A 526 -21.23 -5.91 -12.95
N GLY A 527 -21.13 -6.38 -11.70
CA GLY A 527 -20.73 -7.74 -11.36
C GLY A 527 -19.22 -7.96 -11.19
N ASP A 528 -18.37 -6.98 -11.55
CA ASP A 528 -16.93 -7.12 -11.37
C ASP A 528 -16.53 -7.19 -9.91
N ARG A 529 -15.54 -8.04 -9.64
CA ARG A 529 -14.85 -8.10 -8.37
C ARG A 529 -13.74 -7.05 -8.32
N VAL A 530 -13.78 -6.20 -7.32
CA VAL A 530 -12.83 -5.10 -7.15
C VAL A 530 -12.18 -5.10 -5.77
N MET A 531 -11.05 -4.39 -5.65
CA MET A 531 -10.33 -4.19 -4.40
C MET A 531 -10.08 -2.70 -4.20
N GLN A 532 -10.31 -2.22 -2.99
CA GLN A 532 -9.91 -0.88 -2.54
C GLN A 532 -8.38 -0.79 -2.45
N LEU A 533 -7.80 0.28 -3.00
CA LEU A 533 -6.35 0.46 -3.08
C LEU A 533 -5.76 1.34 -1.97
N ARG A 534 -6.60 2.13 -1.32
CA ARG A 534 -6.20 3.04 -0.24
C ARG A 534 -7.28 3.11 0.84
N ASN A 535 -6.91 3.53 2.03
CA ASN A 535 -7.88 3.74 3.09
C ASN A 535 -8.74 4.97 2.74
N ASN A 536 -10.06 4.82 2.81
CA ASN A 536 -11.01 5.90 2.72
C ASN A 536 -11.85 5.88 4.01
N TYR A 537 -11.47 6.77 4.92
CA TYR A 537 -12.07 6.83 6.26
C TYR A 537 -13.50 7.38 6.24
N ASP A 538 -13.81 8.27 5.29
CA ASP A 538 -15.16 8.84 5.14
C ASP A 538 -16.16 7.78 4.67
N LYS A 539 -15.71 6.91 3.77
CA LYS A 539 -16.48 5.78 3.26
C LYS A 539 -16.31 4.52 4.12
N GLU A 540 -15.42 4.55 5.12
CA GLU A 540 -15.04 3.42 5.99
C GLU A 540 -14.72 2.15 5.19
N VAL A 541 -13.96 2.28 4.11
CA VAL A 541 -13.39 1.17 3.34
C VAL A 541 -11.87 1.29 3.33
N PHE A 542 -11.19 0.16 3.39
CA PHE A 542 -9.76 0.13 3.66
C PHE A 542 -8.99 -0.56 2.55
N ASN A 543 -7.70 -0.23 2.46
CA ASN A 543 -6.80 -0.88 1.50
C ASN A 543 -6.84 -2.40 1.66
N GLY A 544 -7.11 -3.09 0.56
CA GLY A 544 -7.26 -4.53 0.50
C GLY A 544 -8.70 -5.05 0.63
N ASP A 545 -9.68 -4.22 0.99
CA ASP A 545 -11.08 -4.64 1.04
C ASP A 545 -11.55 -5.09 -0.35
N LEU A 546 -12.20 -6.24 -0.42
CA LEU A 546 -12.81 -6.75 -1.65
C LEU A 546 -14.29 -6.44 -1.67
N GLY A 547 -14.74 -6.02 -2.85
CA GLY A 547 -16.15 -5.75 -3.10
C GLY A 547 -16.58 -6.21 -4.49
N TYR A 548 -17.88 -6.09 -4.73
CA TYR A 548 -18.50 -6.36 -6.02
C TYR A 548 -19.28 -5.14 -6.50
N ILE A 549 -19.10 -4.77 -7.76
CA ILE A 549 -19.88 -3.70 -8.37
C ILE A 549 -21.31 -4.19 -8.55
N ARG A 550 -22.25 -3.63 -7.79
CA ARG A 550 -23.67 -4.02 -7.84
C ARG A 550 -24.43 -3.27 -8.91
N GLU A 551 -24.11 -2.00 -9.09
CA GLU A 551 -24.80 -1.11 -10.01
C GLU A 551 -23.81 -0.16 -10.68
N VAL A 552 -24.08 0.17 -11.93
CA VAL A 552 -23.32 1.15 -12.71
C VAL A 552 -24.31 2.11 -13.33
N ASP A 553 -24.29 3.37 -12.91
CA ASP A 553 -25.01 4.45 -13.55
C ASP A 553 -24.10 5.10 -14.60
N THR A 554 -24.50 4.98 -15.88
CA THR A 554 -23.77 5.54 -17.00
C THR A 554 -24.12 7.00 -17.28
N GLU A 555 -25.28 7.50 -16.78
CA GLU A 555 -25.71 8.89 -16.93
C GLU A 555 -25.04 9.77 -15.88
N ASP A 556 -25.15 9.41 -14.60
CA ASP A 556 -24.51 10.13 -13.49
C ASP A 556 -23.02 9.76 -13.32
N ARG A 557 -22.55 8.75 -14.08
CA ARG A 557 -21.17 8.24 -14.07
C ARG A 557 -20.71 7.80 -12.68
N THR A 558 -21.63 7.20 -11.93
CA THR A 558 -21.38 6.63 -10.60
C THR A 558 -21.51 5.11 -10.60
N ARG A 559 -21.06 4.48 -9.55
CA ARG A 559 -21.24 3.05 -9.30
C ARG A 559 -21.36 2.72 -7.83
N MET A 560 -22.16 1.72 -7.55
CA MET A 560 -22.33 1.17 -6.22
C MET A 560 -21.49 -0.09 -6.06
N VAL A 561 -20.58 -0.10 -5.08
CA VAL A 561 -19.75 -1.26 -4.72
C VAL A 561 -20.18 -1.79 -3.38
N ASP A 562 -20.45 -3.08 -3.32
CA ASP A 562 -20.78 -3.78 -2.09
C ASP A 562 -19.52 -4.42 -1.49
N PHE A 563 -19.08 -3.93 -0.35
CA PHE A 563 -18.00 -4.50 0.46
C PHE A 563 -18.59 -5.26 1.65
N ASP A 564 -18.81 -6.58 1.48
CA ASP A 564 -19.33 -7.47 2.51
C ASP A 564 -20.63 -6.97 3.19
N GLY A 565 -21.58 -6.46 2.38
CA GLY A 565 -22.87 -5.93 2.84
C GLY A 565 -22.90 -4.43 3.09
N LYS A 566 -21.77 -3.74 2.97
CA LYS A 566 -21.69 -2.28 2.99
C LYS A 566 -21.65 -1.75 1.57
N SER A 567 -22.72 -1.07 1.15
CA SER A 567 -22.80 -0.42 -0.17
C SER A 567 -22.13 0.95 -0.14
N VAL A 568 -21.20 1.18 -1.05
CA VAL A 568 -20.42 2.42 -1.16
C VAL A 568 -20.46 2.95 -2.57
N GLU A 569 -20.81 4.22 -2.73
CA GLU A 569 -20.84 4.91 -4.01
C GLU A 569 -19.47 5.47 -4.39
N TYR A 570 -19.11 5.32 -5.68
CA TYR A 570 -17.89 5.88 -6.28
C TYR A 570 -18.24 6.69 -7.52
N ASP A 571 -17.80 7.93 -7.55
CA ASP A 571 -17.75 8.76 -8.74
C ASP A 571 -16.63 8.29 -9.69
N VAL A 572 -16.75 8.62 -10.98
CA VAL A 572 -15.73 8.27 -11.98
C VAL A 572 -14.34 8.82 -11.64
N THR A 573 -14.26 9.93 -10.90
CA THR A 573 -13.00 10.54 -10.48
C THR A 573 -12.31 9.75 -9.36
N GLU A 574 -13.06 8.98 -8.59
CA GLU A 574 -12.58 8.15 -7.47
C GLU A 574 -12.19 6.73 -7.87
N LEU A 575 -12.35 6.36 -9.14
CA LEU A 575 -12.07 5.00 -9.62
C LEU A 575 -10.59 4.61 -9.60
N ASP A 576 -9.69 5.53 -9.41
CA ASP A 576 -8.29 5.27 -9.13
C ASP A 576 -8.06 4.70 -7.71
N GLU A 577 -9.09 4.73 -6.85
CA GLU A 577 -9.09 4.01 -5.58
C GLU A 577 -9.44 2.52 -5.73
N LEU A 578 -9.92 2.08 -6.89
CA LEU A 578 -10.33 0.70 -7.13
C LEU A 578 -9.43 0.01 -8.15
N THR A 579 -9.31 -1.30 -8.04
CA THR A 579 -8.73 -2.17 -9.07
C THR A 579 -9.55 -3.45 -9.21
N LEU A 580 -9.50 -4.07 -10.40
CA LEU A 580 -10.05 -5.42 -10.56
C LEU A 580 -9.32 -6.40 -9.63
N ALA A 581 -10.03 -7.36 -9.07
CA ALA A 581 -9.52 -8.26 -8.03
C ALA A 581 -9.82 -9.75 -8.26
N TYR A 582 -10.04 -10.17 -9.48
CA TYR A 582 -10.06 -11.59 -9.84
C TYR A 582 -8.72 -12.25 -9.60
N ALA A 583 -7.63 -11.50 -9.87
CA ALA A 583 -6.26 -11.83 -9.51
C ALA A 583 -5.64 -10.71 -8.68
N THR A 584 -4.88 -11.07 -7.66
CA THR A 584 -4.14 -10.13 -6.81
C THR A 584 -2.70 -10.60 -6.59
N THR A 585 -1.82 -9.70 -6.16
CA THR A 585 -0.48 -10.14 -5.74
C THR A 585 -0.54 -10.84 -4.39
N ILE A 586 0.41 -11.75 -4.15
CA ILE A 586 0.52 -12.46 -2.86
C ILE A 586 0.66 -11.46 -1.71
N HIS A 587 1.39 -10.35 -1.91
CA HIS A 587 1.53 -9.27 -0.92
C HIS A 587 0.18 -8.67 -0.53
N LYS A 588 -0.69 -8.37 -1.50
CA LYS A 588 -2.03 -7.83 -1.25
C LYS A 588 -3.00 -8.85 -0.65
N ALA A 589 -2.66 -10.13 -0.69
CA ALA A 589 -3.45 -11.21 -0.10
C ALA A 589 -3.06 -11.53 1.36
N GLN A 590 -2.03 -10.85 1.91
CA GLN A 590 -1.66 -11.02 3.31
C GLN A 590 -2.85 -10.69 4.23
N GLY A 591 -2.99 -11.41 5.34
CA GLY A 591 -4.13 -11.31 6.26
C GLY A 591 -5.45 -11.86 5.74
N SER A 592 -5.50 -12.35 4.48
CA SER A 592 -6.70 -12.94 3.86
C SER A 592 -6.55 -14.45 3.72
N GLU A 593 -7.69 -15.16 3.67
CA GLU A 593 -7.75 -16.59 3.36
C GLU A 593 -8.88 -16.82 2.35
N TYR A 594 -8.70 -17.81 1.48
CA TYR A 594 -9.65 -18.11 0.42
C TYR A 594 -9.96 -19.61 0.38
N PRO A 595 -11.19 -20.01 0.04
CA PRO A 595 -11.52 -21.43 -0.13
C PRO A 595 -10.61 -22.10 -1.14
N ILE A 596 -10.39 -21.51 -2.30
CA ILE A 596 -9.52 -22.03 -3.37
C ILE A 596 -8.52 -20.97 -3.80
N VAL A 597 -7.25 -21.35 -3.89
CA VAL A 597 -6.16 -20.51 -4.41
C VAL A 597 -5.58 -21.16 -5.67
N VAL A 598 -5.38 -20.35 -6.72
CA VAL A 598 -4.66 -20.72 -7.94
C VAL A 598 -3.47 -19.79 -8.07
N MET A 599 -2.25 -20.33 -8.23
CA MET A 599 -1.04 -19.52 -8.21
C MET A 599 -0.03 -19.94 -9.30
N PRO A 600 0.34 -19.03 -10.24
CA PRO A 600 1.43 -19.28 -11.18
C PRO A 600 2.79 -19.18 -10.51
N VAL A 601 3.69 -20.14 -10.82
CA VAL A 601 5.09 -20.17 -10.33
C VAL A 601 6.01 -20.45 -11.52
N LEU A 602 6.44 -19.38 -12.18
CA LEU A 602 7.21 -19.44 -13.44
C LEU A 602 8.56 -18.73 -13.30
N MET A 603 9.51 -19.08 -14.17
CA MET A 603 10.84 -18.43 -14.19
C MET A 603 10.78 -16.95 -14.58
N THR A 604 9.72 -16.51 -15.26
CA THR A 604 9.44 -15.07 -15.51
C THR A 604 9.27 -14.26 -14.23
N HIS A 605 9.00 -14.92 -13.11
CA HIS A 605 8.91 -14.33 -11.78
C HIS A 605 10.24 -14.32 -11.00
N PHE A 606 11.39 -14.58 -11.65
CA PHE A 606 12.67 -14.87 -10.99
C PHE A 606 13.03 -13.93 -9.85
N VAL A 607 12.86 -12.61 -10.04
CA VAL A 607 13.16 -11.58 -9.02
C VAL A 607 12.32 -11.78 -7.74
N MET A 608 11.09 -12.30 -7.88
CA MET A 608 10.14 -12.48 -6.78
C MET A 608 10.09 -13.92 -6.25
N LEU A 609 10.85 -14.85 -6.85
CA LEU A 609 10.86 -16.25 -6.42
C LEU A 609 11.63 -16.40 -5.10
N GLN A 610 10.91 -16.31 -4.00
CA GLN A 610 11.42 -16.39 -2.64
C GLN A 610 10.58 -17.37 -1.83
N ARG A 611 11.23 -18.03 -0.85
CA ARG A 611 10.62 -19.08 -0.03
C ARG A 611 9.38 -18.58 0.71
N ASN A 612 9.50 -17.48 1.42
CA ASN A 612 8.42 -16.89 2.19
C ASN A 612 7.25 -16.40 1.32
N LEU A 613 7.51 -15.95 0.07
CA LEU A 613 6.45 -15.57 -0.87
C LEU A 613 5.59 -16.77 -1.24
N ILE A 614 6.21 -17.88 -1.66
CA ILE A 614 5.48 -19.10 -2.00
C ILE A 614 4.78 -19.69 -0.78
N TYR A 615 5.46 -19.73 0.35
CA TYR A 615 4.88 -20.15 1.63
C TYR A 615 3.63 -19.32 1.97
N THR A 616 3.73 -18.00 1.92
CA THR A 616 2.58 -17.09 2.19
C THR A 616 1.44 -17.36 1.21
N GLY A 617 1.72 -17.50 -0.09
CA GLY A 617 0.69 -17.76 -1.09
C GLY A 617 -0.06 -19.08 -0.86
N ILE A 618 0.65 -20.16 -0.56
CA ILE A 618 0.06 -21.47 -0.29
C ILE A 618 -0.80 -21.43 0.99
N THR A 619 -0.32 -20.77 2.03
CA THR A 619 -1.04 -20.66 3.31
C THR A 619 -2.30 -19.81 3.27
N ARG A 620 -2.58 -19.14 2.14
CA ARG A 620 -3.87 -18.43 1.91
C ARG A 620 -5.01 -19.40 1.52
N ALA A 621 -4.71 -20.64 1.12
CA ALA A 621 -5.73 -21.62 0.72
C ALA A 621 -6.29 -22.37 1.93
N LYS A 622 -7.64 -22.45 2.02
CA LYS A 622 -8.34 -23.21 3.05
C LYS A 622 -8.67 -24.65 2.65
N LYS A 623 -9.16 -24.82 1.39
CA LYS A 623 -9.67 -26.11 0.90
C LYS A 623 -8.80 -26.68 -0.20
N ILE A 624 -8.44 -25.84 -1.21
CA ILE A 624 -7.70 -26.29 -2.39
C ILE A 624 -6.63 -25.27 -2.75
N CYS A 625 -5.42 -25.73 -3.02
CA CYS A 625 -4.33 -24.95 -3.59
C CYS A 625 -3.85 -25.58 -4.90
N VAL A 626 -3.83 -24.80 -5.99
CA VAL A 626 -3.34 -25.23 -7.30
C VAL A 626 -2.16 -24.35 -7.70
N LEU A 627 -0.97 -24.92 -7.77
CA LEU A 627 0.20 -24.28 -8.36
C LEU A 627 0.29 -24.64 -9.85
N ILE A 628 0.60 -23.66 -10.70
CA ILE A 628 0.78 -23.85 -12.13
C ILE A 628 2.14 -23.29 -12.51
N GLY A 629 3.02 -24.11 -13.04
CA GLY A 629 4.32 -23.59 -13.47
C GLY A 629 5.45 -24.62 -13.55
N ALA A 630 6.68 -24.08 -13.49
CA ALA A 630 7.91 -24.84 -13.63
C ALA A 630 8.40 -25.41 -12.28
N ALA A 631 8.70 -26.69 -12.23
CA ALA A 631 9.33 -27.28 -11.04
C ALA A 631 10.67 -26.59 -10.70
N LYS A 632 11.41 -26.12 -11.72
CA LYS A 632 12.64 -25.32 -11.56
C LYS A 632 12.37 -24.00 -10.85
N ALA A 633 11.28 -23.31 -11.19
CA ALA A 633 10.90 -22.05 -10.55
C ALA A 633 10.52 -22.26 -9.07
N LEU A 634 9.76 -23.30 -8.77
CA LEU A 634 9.43 -23.67 -7.40
C LEU A 634 10.69 -24.02 -6.60
N ALA A 635 11.61 -24.81 -7.16
CA ALA A 635 12.88 -25.15 -6.52
C ALA A 635 13.77 -23.93 -6.30
N CYS A 636 13.79 -22.97 -7.25
CA CYS A 636 14.49 -21.69 -7.10
C CYS A 636 13.93 -20.90 -5.93
N ALA A 637 12.60 -20.74 -5.85
CA ALA A 637 11.94 -20.04 -4.77
C ALA A 637 12.24 -20.66 -3.40
N ILE A 638 12.18 -21.99 -3.28
CA ILE A 638 12.45 -22.71 -2.02
C ILE A 638 13.87 -22.46 -1.49
N ARG A 639 14.85 -22.33 -2.39
CA ARG A 639 16.25 -22.07 -2.01
C ARG A 639 16.53 -20.59 -1.69
N ASN A 640 15.72 -19.67 -2.20
CA ASN A 640 15.96 -18.24 -2.06
C ASN A 640 15.39 -17.72 -0.72
N MET A 641 16.29 -17.21 0.14
CA MET A 641 15.98 -16.61 1.43
C MET A 641 16.37 -15.11 1.49
N ALA A 642 16.58 -14.44 0.37
CA ALA A 642 17.18 -13.10 0.30
C ALA A 642 16.40 -12.01 1.05
N VAL A 643 15.06 -12.08 1.07
CA VAL A 643 14.21 -11.07 1.77
C VAL A 643 14.42 -11.04 3.29
N LEU A 644 15.09 -12.02 3.85
CA LEU A 644 15.35 -12.04 5.30
C LEU A 644 16.50 -11.11 5.73
N LYS A 645 17.23 -10.52 4.78
CA LYS A 645 18.34 -9.59 5.05
C LYS A 645 17.84 -8.16 4.90
N ARG A 646 17.21 -7.65 5.93
CA ARG A 646 16.88 -6.22 6.07
C ARG A 646 17.86 -5.56 7.03
N ASN A 647 18.33 -4.36 6.68
CA ASN A 647 19.15 -3.57 7.58
C ASN A 647 18.28 -3.00 8.70
N THR A 648 18.45 -3.49 9.91
CA THR A 648 17.77 -3.09 11.14
C THR A 648 18.69 -3.33 12.32
N MET A 649 18.64 -2.51 13.33
CA MET A 649 19.36 -2.67 14.61
C MET A 649 18.39 -2.90 15.78
N LEU A 650 17.10 -3.15 15.48
CA LEU A 650 16.08 -3.31 16.51
C LEU A 650 16.40 -4.46 17.46
N LYS A 651 16.88 -5.58 16.92
CA LYS A 651 17.28 -6.75 17.73
C LYS A 651 18.34 -6.38 18.77
N GLU A 652 19.43 -5.76 18.33
CA GLU A 652 20.56 -5.36 19.18
C GLU A 652 20.14 -4.30 20.21
N ARG A 653 19.27 -3.37 19.81
CA ARG A 653 18.71 -2.35 20.72
C ARG A 653 17.80 -2.96 21.78
N ILE A 654 16.96 -3.94 21.45
CA ILE A 654 16.12 -4.64 22.43
C ILE A 654 16.99 -5.48 23.38
N ALA A 655 18.00 -6.19 22.86
CA ALA A 655 18.93 -6.98 23.66
C ALA A 655 19.73 -6.10 24.66
N GLY A 656 19.89 -4.81 24.38
CA GLY A 656 20.66 -3.87 25.19
C GLY A 656 22.13 -3.73 24.76
N ASP A 657 22.49 -4.30 23.61
CA ASP A 657 23.83 -4.24 23.03
C ASP A 657 24.12 -2.87 22.39
N LEU A 658 23.06 -2.10 22.13
CA LEU A 658 23.06 -0.74 21.61
C LEU A 658 22.17 0.15 22.48
N ARG A 659 22.63 1.34 22.80
CA ARG A 659 21.87 2.36 23.56
C ARG A 659 20.97 3.19 22.66
#